data_36d25562aec55a2405824ab953a7e2e6
#
_entry.id   36d25562aec55a2405824ab953a7e2e6
#
_cell.length_a   1.000
_cell.length_b   1.000
_cell.length_c   1.000
_cell.angle_alpha   90.00
_cell.angle_beta   90.00
_cell.angle_gamma   90.00
#
_symmetry.space_group_name_H-M   'P 1'
#
loop_
_entity.id
_entity.type
_entity.pdbx_description
1 polymer ?
#
loop_
_entity_poly.entity_id
_entity_poly.type
_entity_poly.pdbx_seq_one_letter_code
_entity_poly.pdbx_strand_id
1 'polypeptide(L)'
;MIVDFTQIHKGDVLVAGGKGANLGELTDAGINVPKGFVITADAYREFLKTNTIDEIMLRTIQDAHNDARALISAAKEFRERIIAGHFPPQLENDIRKKYAELGEDARVAVRSSATAEDLPDASFAGQQETYLNVQGIDNVLHYIRQCYASLWGDRAVSYRCNQGYNQSAVAIAVVIQVMVASEKAGVLFTLNPVTQNKDEIQINASYGLGESVVSGRVTADNYIVSKSGNVIDITIGSKETQIVYADKNTKEEPVSSEKKSMRALNDTEIAGLVHAALKIEKHYGIPMDIEWAIHNNEIYILQARAITTVKNNSDEALIKKYLQKISLTKKTKALMAFQLEKMPFAYRALDYDYMMAINEQKARIFAEGGIAFNSNPLIDDNGIQTICNDKKRLTRNIVHLFKILRMLSNFDYCAEVCKTFMAQYEQEIAHIKTLDFENMTLADCTKFMEHSYELTTELAYNRFKYALFPSFLMIKKFTKIIKRVDTRYSAFDFYAGLNNKTAVVTNDISHIADTIRQNAALTEAIWSGSTYKTLCTEFPAFKQLTDKFITRNGFKSDYNCYCIEAKTFIEEPERLINIIRPLLNTNEHNLYNEKVHTYESVMQQLKQIYGKHYPHIEKDIRNFRYFHVVREESQYLWETLFYYVRQCVRRINILLFDSEDYKHGIANLFHRELMEVLNARSIDNVYKEKIARRNEKFPLAEKVWEASKLLVFDSKGDVLKGVSGSQGSAVGKVCIILSPAEFYKMQKGDVLVCHLTDPEWTPLFKLASAVVADTGSALSHAAIVAREFNIPAVLGVGFATTKFTDGELITVDGNKGEVRSC
;
A
#
# COMPACT_ATOMS: atom_id res chain seq x y z
N MET A 1 28.68 26.23 -9.49
CA MET A 1 28.23 25.80 -8.15
C MET A 1 27.27 26.80 -7.50
N ILE A 2 27.17 28.03 -7.99
CA ILE A 2 26.17 29.01 -7.56
C ILE A 2 25.44 29.51 -8.81
N VAL A 3 24.12 29.62 -8.74
CA VAL A 3 23.26 30.05 -9.84
C VAL A 3 22.24 31.07 -9.35
N ASP A 4 21.96 32.10 -10.14
CA ASP A 4 20.92 33.07 -9.85
C ASP A 4 19.54 32.50 -10.22
N PHE A 5 18.46 32.97 -9.59
CA PHE A 5 17.10 32.50 -9.91
C PHE A 5 16.76 32.66 -11.40
N THR A 6 17.32 33.66 -12.08
CA THR A 6 17.11 33.87 -13.53
C THR A 6 17.77 32.83 -14.43
N GLN A 7 18.58 31.93 -13.88
CA GLN A 7 19.31 30.88 -14.59
C GLN A 7 18.76 29.47 -14.29
N ILE A 8 17.67 29.40 -13.54
CA ILE A 8 17.10 28.13 -13.05
C ILE A 8 15.66 28.02 -13.58
N HIS A 9 15.31 26.81 -14.02
CA HIS A 9 13.98 26.48 -14.50
C HIS A 9 13.40 25.27 -13.74
N LYS A 10 12.13 25.02 -13.90
CA LYS A 10 11.37 23.93 -13.29
C LYS A 10 12.04 22.53 -13.42
N GLY A 11 12.77 22.30 -14.54
CA GLY A 11 13.47 21.04 -14.78
C GLY A 11 14.75 20.83 -13.96
N ASP A 12 15.26 21.87 -13.30
CA ASP A 12 16.59 21.86 -12.65
C ASP A 12 16.56 21.35 -11.19
N VAL A 13 15.57 20.52 -10.84
CA VAL A 13 15.38 19.99 -9.48
C VAL A 13 16.63 19.24 -9.00
N LEU A 14 17.33 18.51 -9.87
CA LEU A 14 18.56 17.80 -9.51
C LEU A 14 19.74 18.73 -9.19
N VAL A 15 19.69 19.98 -9.64
CA VAL A 15 20.72 21.01 -9.45
C VAL A 15 20.36 21.93 -8.29
N ALA A 16 19.15 22.46 -8.29
CA ALA A 16 18.68 23.52 -7.38
C ALA A 16 17.79 23.03 -6.23
N GLY A 17 17.38 21.74 -6.24
CA GLY A 17 16.35 21.22 -5.37
C GLY A 17 14.96 21.75 -5.74
N GLY A 18 13.91 21.26 -5.10
CA GLY A 18 12.53 21.65 -5.40
C GLY A 18 12.25 23.13 -5.18
N LYS A 19 12.65 23.69 -4.02
CA LYS A 19 12.43 25.12 -3.73
C LYS A 19 13.20 26.04 -4.68
N GLY A 20 14.47 25.71 -4.97
CA GLY A 20 15.31 26.50 -5.88
C GLY A 20 14.74 26.51 -7.30
N ALA A 21 14.36 25.33 -7.81
CA ALA A 21 13.77 25.20 -9.14
C ALA A 21 12.44 25.98 -9.25
N ASN A 22 11.59 25.92 -8.23
CA ASN A 22 10.33 26.68 -8.22
C ASN A 22 10.54 28.21 -8.16
N LEU A 23 11.51 28.71 -7.37
CA LEU A 23 11.81 30.15 -7.33
C LEU A 23 12.35 30.65 -8.65
N GLY A 24 13.20 29.86 -9.33
CA GLY A 24 13.68 30.18 -10.67
C GLY A 24 12.54 30.25 -11.67
N GLU A 25 11.68 29.24 -11.71
CA GLU A 25 10.50 29.17 -12.57
C GLU A 25 9.54 30.36 -12.37
N LEU A 26 9.29 30.74 -11.11
CA LEU A 26 8.48 31.92 -10.78
C LEU A 26 9.13 33.21 -11.31
N THR A 27 10.45 33.31 -11.21
CA THR A 27 11.20 34.47 -11.71
C THR A 27 11.12 34.57 -13.23
N ASP A 28 11.27 33.45 -13.93
CA ASP A 28 11.13 33.37 -15.40
C ASP A 28 9.70 33.69 -15.86
N ALA A 29 8.69 33.27 -15.10
CA ALA A 29 7.28 33.62 -15.31
C ALA A 29 6.95 35.14 -15.05
N GLY A 30 7.95 35.95 -14.68
CA GLY A 30 7.78 37.37 -14.37
C GLY A 30 6.90 37.61 -13.13
N ILE A 31 7.01 36.74 -12.13
CA ILE A 31 6.42 36.91 -10.80
C ILE A 31 7.41 37.67 -9.94
N ASN A 32 6.94 38.61 -9.11
CA ASN A 32 7.79 39.38 -8.20
C ASN A 32 8.30 38.50 -7.06
N VAL A 33 9.49 37.91 -7.26
CA VAL A 33 10.18 37.08 -6.28
C VAL A 33 11.31 37.91 -5.67
N PRO A 34 11.54 37.86 -4.34
CA PRO A 34 12.70 38.51 -3.73
C PRO A 34 14.00 38.02 -4.32
N LYS A 35 14.98 38.88 -4.53
CA LYS A 35 16.29 38.53 -5.07
C LYS A 35 16.97 37.45 -4.27
N GLY A 36 17.75 36.61 -4.96
CA GLY A 36 18.49 35.54 -4.32
C GLY A 36 19.25 34.69 -5.31
N PHE A 37 19.93 33.69 -4.79
CA PHE A 37 20.70 32.71 -5.55
C PHE A 37 20.60 31.31 -4.89
N VAL A 38 21.01 30.30 -5.63
CA VAL A 38 21.05 28.91 -5.16
C VAL A 38 22.49 28.41 -5.15
N ILE A 39 22.88 27.83 -4.04
CA ILE A 39 24.10 27.02 -3.93
C ILE A 39 23.69 25.59 -4.32
N THR A 40 24.24 25.08 -5.43
CA THR A 40 23.73 23.88 -6.08
C THR A 40 24.03 22.60 -5.32
N ALA A 41 23.34 21.51 -5.66
CA ALA A 41 23.62 20.18 -5.12
C ALA A 41 25.05 19.70 -5.41
N ASP A 42 25.67 20.18 -6.50
CA ASP A 42 27.07 19.87 -6.78
C ASP A 42 28.03 20.58 -5.81
N ALA A 43 27.67 21.76 -5.33
CA ALA A 43 28.43 22.44 -4.29
C ALA A 43 28.42 21.66 -2.97
N TYR A 44 27.29 21.04 -2.64
CA TYR A 44 27.21 20.12 -1.50
C TYR A 44 28.11 18.90 -1.68
N ARG A 45 28.09 18.26 -2.84
CA ARG A 45 28.97 17.12 -3.14
C ARG A 45 30.43 17.48 -3.06
N GLU A 46 30.84 18.64 -3.58
CA GLU A 46 32.21 19.13 -3.50
C GLU A 46 32.63 19.48 -2.06
N PHE A 47 31.70 20.05 -1.27
CA PHE A 47 31.90 20.26 0.16
C PHE A 47 32.17 18.95 0.90
N LEU A 48 31.38 17.90 0.68
CA LEU A 48 31.58 16.58 1.29
C LEU A 48 32.95 16.01 0.93
N LYS A 49 33.34 16.08 -0.34
CA LYS A 49 34.61 15.58 -0.86
C LYS A 49 35.78 16.30 -0.27
N THR A 50 35.74 17.64 -0.21
CA THR A 50 36.81 18.46 0.37
C THR A 50 37.10 18.10 1.83
N ASN A 51 36.06 17.66 2.56
CA ASN A 51 36.17 17.27 3.97
C ASN A 51 36.28 15.75 4.18
N THR A 52 36.44 14.94 3.11
CA THR A 52 36.50 13.47 3.15
C THR A 52 35.28 12.82 3.82
N ILE A 53 34.15 13.53 3.85
CA ILE A 53 32.91 13.05 4.48
C ILE A 53 32.19 12.06 3.55
N ASP A 54 32.29 12.25 2.24
CA ASP A 54 31.68 11.39 1.21
C ASP A 54 32.17 9.94 1.29
N GLU A 55 33.49 9.73 1.46
CA GLU A 55 34.05 8.39 1.62
C GLU A 55 33.55 7.69 2.90
N ILE A 56 33.50 8.46 4.01
CA ILE A 56 33.00 7.96 5.29
C ILE A 56 31.50 7.59 5.15
N MET A 57 30.68 8.48 4.55
CA MET A 57 29.28 8.23 4.32
C MET A 57 29.06 6.99 3.45
N LEU A 58 29.79 6.85 2.34
CA LEU A 58 29.63 5.70 1.45
C LEU A 58 29.92 4.39 2.17
N ARG A 59 31.00 4.31 2.94
CA ARG A 59 31.35 3.12 3.74
C ARG A 59 30.26 2.83 4.77
N THR A 60 29.88 3.84 5.55
CA THR A 60 28.88 3.67 6.61
C THR A 60 27.50 3.30 6.07
N ILE A 61 27.09 3.87 4.92
CA ILE A 61 25.82 3.50 4.26
C ILE A 61 25.87 2.06 3.74
N GLN A 62 27.01 1.64 3.19
CA GLN A 62 27.24 0.26 2.75
C GLN A 62 27.21 -0.71 3.94
N ASP A 63 27.88 -0.38 5.04
CA ASP A 63 27.94 -1.19 6.26
C ASP A 63 26.59 -1.25 6.96
N ALA A 64 25.83 -0.18 6.94
CA ALA A 64 24.49 -0.12 7.54
C ALA A 64 23.42 -0.90 6.78
N HIS A 65 23.66 -1.32 5.54
CA HIS A 65 22.75 -2.16 4.73
C HIS A 65 21.28 -1.70 4.75
N ASN A 66 21.02 -0.38 4.74
CA ASN A 66 19.70 0.24 4.92
C ASN A 66 19.04 0.01 6.29
N ASP A 67 19.76 -0.42 7.31
CA ASP A 67 19.22 -0.40 8.67
C ASP A 67 19.03 1.06 9.14
N ALA A 68 17.75 1.42 9.32
CA ALA A 68 17.38 2.76 9.73
C ALA A 68 18.02 3.19 11.08
N ARG A 69 18.18 2.26 12.03
CA ARG A 69 18.78 2.57 13.34
C ARG A 69 20.29 2.81 13.24
N ALA A 70 20.99 1.97 12.51
CA ALA A 70 22.41 2.14 12.25
C ALA A 70 22.66 3.45 11.49
N LEU A 71 21.85 3.75 10.47
CA LEU A 71 21.93 5.00 9.69
C LEU A 71 21.60 6.24 10.52
N ILE A 72 20.59 6.19 11.40
CA ILE A 72 20.28 7.30 12.32
C ILE A 72 21.43 7.53 13.30
N SER A 73 22.01 6.48 13.84
CA SER A 73 23.20 6.60 14.72
C SER A 73 24.38 7.24 13.99
N ALA A 74 24.68 6.78 12.77
CA ALA A 74 25.74 7.32 11.94
C ALA A 74 25.43 8.75 11.45
N ALA A 75 24.19 9.06 11.17
CA ALA A 75 23.75 10.38 10.74
C ALA A 75 24.10 11.49 11.74
N LYS A 76 24.17 11.18 13.03
CA LYS A 76 24.63 12.13 14.04
C LYS A 76 26.09 12.53 13.79
N GLU A 77 26.96 11.58 13.53
CA GLU A 77 28.39 11.85 13.21
C GLU A 77 28.49 12.63 11.90
N PHE A 78 27.67 12.30 10.88
CA PHE A 78 27.66 13.06 9.64
C PHE A 78 27.29 14.52 9.85
N ARG A 79 26.23 14.80 10.64
CA ARG A 79 25.84 16.17 11.00
C ARG A 79 26.98 16.94 11.70
N GLU A 80 27.60 16.33 12.67
CA GLU A 80 28.73 16.96 13.42
C GLU A 80 29.89 17.28 12.48
N ARG A 81 30.28 16.37 11.59
CA ARG A 81 31.35 16.57 10.62
C ARG A 81 31.00 17.64 9.57
N ILE A 82 29.74 17.68 9.08
CA ILE A 82 29.31 18.71 8.14
C ILE A 82 29.31 20.09 8.79
N ILE A 83 28.84 20.21 10.02
CA ILE A 83 28.83 21.50 10.76
C ILE A 83 30.23 22.01 11.01
N ALA A 84 31.17 21.11 11.32
CA ALA A 84 32.59 21.45 11.55
C ALA A 84 33.41 21.63 10.26
N GLY A 85 32.87 21.24 9.10
CA GLY A 85 33.55 21.23 7.81
C GLY A 85 33.87 22.64 7.27
N HIS A 86 34.84 22.71 6.37
CA HIS A 86 35.25 23.94 5.68
C HIS A 86 34.82 23.92 4.23
N PHE A 87 34.41 25.07 3.72
CA PHE A 87 34.08 25.21 2.30
C PHE A 87 35.38 25.16 1.45
N PRO A 88 35.29 24.59 0.23
CA PRO A 88 36.37 24.79 -0.75
C PRO A 88 36.62 26.30 -0.92
N PRO A 89 37.87 26.76 -0.94
CA PRO A 89 38.22 28.20 -0.95
C PRO A 89 37.52 28.99 -2.08
N GLN A 90 37.44 28.38 -3.25
CA GLN A 90 36.77 29.02 -4.40
C GLN A 90 35.25 29.15 -4.16
N LEU A 91 34.61 28.11 -3.64
CA LEU A 91 33.18 28.13 -3.34
C LEU A 91 32.86 29.18 -2.27
N GLU A 92 33.70 29.25 -1.21
CA GLU A 92 33.52 30.25 -0.15
C GLU A 92 33.62 31.68 -0.70
N ASN A 93 34.61 31.94 -1.53
CA ASN A 93 34.78 33.25 -2.18
C ASN A 93 33.58 33.61 -3.07
N ASP A 94 33.08 32.64 -3.83
CA ASP A 94 31.92 32.85 -4.71
C ASP A 94 30.65 33.13 -3.88
N ILE A 95 30.46 32.42 -2.75
CA ILE A 95 29.33 32.71 -1.82
C ILE A 95 29.48 34.13 -1.24
N ARG A 96 30.65 34.51 -0.76
CA ARG A 96 30.91 35.84 -0.22
C ARG A 96 30.61 36.94 -1.25
N LYS A 97 31.06 36.75 -2.49
CA LYS A 97 30.79 37.68 -3.58
C LYS A 97 29.31 37.78 -3.87
N LYS A 98 28.60 36.65 -4.01
CA LYS A 98 27.16 36.63 -4.31
C LYS A 98 26.31 37.24 -3.20
N TYR A 99 26.67 37.00 -1.94
CA TYR A 99 26.02 37.64 -0.81
C TYR A 99 26.20 39.15 -0.81
N ALA A 100 27.42 39.64 -1.10
CA ALA A 100 27.70 41.07 -1.20
C ALA A 100 26.88 41.76 -2.32
N GLU A 101 26.60 41.06 -3.43
CA GLU A 101 25.70 41.55 -4.51
C GLU A 101 24.25 41.81 -4.03
N LEU A 102 23.82 41.13 -2.97
CA LEU A 102 22.48 41.36 -2.38
C LEU A 102 22.45 42.56 -1.44
N GLY A 103 23.62 43.01 -0.96
CA GLY A 103 23.82 44.13 -0.04
C GLY A 103 24.82 43.70 1.07
N GLU A 104 25.71 44.65 1.53
CA GLU A 104 26.76 44.37 2.49
C GLU A 104 26.24 43.72 3.79
N ASP A 105 25.01 44.07 4.19
CA ASP A 105 24.36 43.56 5.40
C ASP A 105 22.91 43.06 5.08
N ALA A 106 22.74 42.50 3.89
CA ALA A 106 21.43 41.96 3.48
C ALA A 106 20.92 40.92 4.47
N ARG A 107 19.66 41.06 4.90
CA ARG A 107 18.96 40.03 5.67
C ARG A 107 18.42 38.97 4.70
N VAL A 108 18.76 37.75 4.92
CA VAL A 108 18.39 36.65 4.03
C VAL A 108 17.75 35.50 4.79
N ALA A 109 16.90 34.74 4.08
CA ALA A 109 16.50 33.40 4.46
C ALA A 109 17.49 32.41 3.84
N VAL A 110 17.99 31.47 4.66
CA VAL A 110 18.84 30.35 4.24
C VAL A 110 17.96 29.10 4.32
N ARG A 111 17.62 28.53 3.16
CA ARG A 111 16.59 27.48 3.06
C ARG A 111 17.15 26.24 2.41
N SER A 112 17.00 25.10 3.06
CA SER A 112 17.34 23.81 2.47
C SER A 112 16.40 23.47 1.31
N SER A 113 16.93 22.89 0.24
CA SER A 113 16.22 22.53 -0.98
C SER A 113 16.75 21.17 -1.48
N ALA A 114 16.10 20.08 -1.06
CA ALA A 114 16.55 18.75 -1.43
C ALA A 114 16.17 18.38 -2.88
N THR A 115 17.00 17.57 -3.51
CA THR A 115 16.78 17.09 -4.88
C THR A 115 15.66 16.05 -5.00
N ALA A 116 15.15 15.53 -3.87
CA ALA A 116 14.08 14.54 -3.81
C ALA A 116 12.78 15.09 -3.16
N GLU A 117 12.68 16.41 -2.92
CA GLU A 117 11.61 17.01 -2.10
C GLU A 117 10.22 16.97 -2.75
N ASP A 118 10.13 17.14 -4.07
CA ASP A 118 8.88 17.30 -4.82
C ASP A 118 8.68 16.20 -5.88
N LEU A 119 8.98 14.95 -5.55
CA LEU A 119 8.65 13.84 -6.42
C LEU A 119 7.13 13.53 -6.34
N PRO A 120 6.49 13.08 -7.44
CA PRO A 120 5.03 12.89 -7.51
C PRO A 120 4.44 12.01 -6.40
N ASP A 121 5.24 11.10 -5.84
CA ASP A 121 4.81 10.10 -4.85
C ASP A 121 5.44 10.31 -3.46
N ALA A 122 6.16 11.41 -3.22
CA ALA A 122 6.87 11.63 -1.96
C ALA A 122 6.80 13.09 -1.51
N SER A 123 6.26 13.32 -0.33
CA SER A 123 6.23 14.64 0.32
C SER A 123 7.20 14.67 1.50
N PHE A 124 8.32 15.39 1.35
CA PHE A 124 9.22 15.71 2.45
C PHE A 124 8.79 16.95 3.25
N ALA A 125 7.50 17.29 3.21
CA ALA A 125 6.96 18.46 3.89
C ALA A 125 7.29 18.45 5.39
N GLY A 126 7.86 19.55 5.89
CA GLY A 126 8.18 19.72 7.32
C GLY A 126 9.44 19.00 7.82
N GLN A 127 10.27 18.43 6.93
CA GLN A 127 11.52 17.76 7.32
C GLN A 127 12.78 18.58 7.03
N GLN A 128 12.63 19.78 6.46
CA GLN A 128 13.73 20.61 5.99
C GLN A 128 13.81 21.91 6.79
N GLU A 129 15.05 22.33 7.06
CA GLU A 129 15.33 23.51 7.88
C GLU A 129 15.29 24.80 7.05
N THR A 130 14.75 25.85 7.63
CA THR A 130 14.77 27.20 7.12
C THR A 130 15.22 28.15 8.23
N TYR A 131 16.27 28.90 7.97
CA TYR A 131 16.82 29.89 8.88
C TYR A 131 16.51 31.28 8.35
N LEU A 132 15.67 32.00 9.07
CA LEU A 132 15.21 33.33 8.71
C LEU A 132 16.03 34.41 9.37
N ASN A 133 16.03 35.59 8.79
CA ASN A 133 16.69 36.79 9.32
C ASN A 133 18.21 36.60 9.56
N VAL A 134 18.86 35.84 8.68
CA VAL A 134 20.30 35.67 8.74
C VAL A 134 20.97 36.89 8.16
N GLN A 135 21.91 37.48 8.93
CA GLN A 135 22.66 38.70 8.56
C GLN A 135 24.18 38.47 8.77
N GLY A 136 24.98 38.95 7.83
CA GLY A 136 26.42 38.80 7.83
C GLY A 136 26.89 37.47 7.22
N ILE A 137 27.93 37.56 6.41
CA ILE A 137 28.42 36.43 5.59
C ILE A 137 28.82 35.20 6.41
N ASP A 138 29.43 35.39 7.58
CA ASP A 138 29.90 34.27 8.40
C ASP A 138 28.71 33.48 9.00
N ASN A 139 27.58 34.16 9.32
CA ASN A 139 26.33 33.53 9.68
C ASN A 139 25.71 32.80 8.49
N VAL A 140 25.74 33.39 7.30
CA VAL A 140 25.26 32.72 6.08
C VAL A 140 26.00 31.42 5.85
N LEU A 141 27.33 31.44 5.92
CA LEU A 141 28.18 30.24 5.80
C LEU A 141 27.88 29.21 6.89
N HIS A 142 27.63 29.66 8.11
CA HIS A 142 27.24 28.79 9.20
C HIS A 142 25.90 28.07 8.90
N TYR A 143 24.86 28.80 8.50
CA TYR A 143 23.56 28.23 8.24
C TYR A 143 23.50 27.40 6.95
N ILE A 144 24.37 27.65 5.96
CA ILE A 144 24.53 26.74 4.83
C ILE A 144 24.98 25.35 5.31
N ARG A 145 25.95 25.27 6.22
CA ARG A 145 26.37 24.01 6.83
C ARG A 145 25.24 23.33 7.61
N GLN A 146 24.43 24.11 8.34
CA GLN A 146 23.26 23.59 9.02
C GLN A 146 22.21 23.01 8.04
N CYS A 147 21.97 23.69 6.91
CA CYS A 147 21.13 23.17 5.83
C CYS A 147 21.69 21.86 5.27
N TYR A 148 23.00 21.79 5.03
CA TYR A 148 23.64 20.54 4.59
C TYR A 148 23.47 19.40 5.61
N ALA A 149 23.63 19.71 6.89
CA ALA A 149 23.46 18.74 7.98
C ALA A 149 22.00 18.26 8.13
N SER A 150 21.02 19.11 7.81
CA SER A 150 19.60 18.77 7.94
C SER A 150 19.17 17.59 7.06
N LEU A 151 19.87 17.36 5.93
CA LEU A 151 19.66 16.19 5.08
C LEU A 151 19.83 14.87 5.85
N TRP A 152 20.66 14.89 6.89
CA TRP A 152 20.96 13.76 7.77
C TRP A 152 20.21 13.82 9.11
N GLY A 153 19.13 14.59 9.19
CA GLY A 153 18.21 14.59 10.33
C GLY A 153 17.55 13.22 10.52
N ASP A 154 17.31 12.82 11.76
CA ASP A 154 16.77 11.50 12.10
C ASP A 154 15.46 11.18 11.37
N ARG A 155 14.57 12.17 11.24
CA ARG A 155 13.30 12.05 10.50
C ARG A 155 13.51 11.85 9.00
N ALA A 156 14.46 12.61 8.42
CA ALA A 156 14.75 12.52 6.99
C ALA A 156 15.39 11.17 6.62
N VAL A 157 16.31 10.67 7.44
CA VAL A 157 16.93 9.35 7.27
C VAL A 157 15.89 8.24 7.41
N SER A 158 15.06 8.28 8.47
CA SER A 158 13.99 7.29 8.68
C SER A 158 13.01 7.25 7.51
N TYR A 159 12.58 8.42 7.03
CA TYR A 159 11.66 8.52 5.90
C TYR A 159 12.25 7.90 4.63
N ARG A 160 13.50 8.24 4.30
CA ARG A 160 14.17 7.68 3.12
C ARG A 160 14.38 6.17 3.22
N CYS A 161 14.71 5.65 4.40
CA CYS A 161 14.80 4.21 4.65
C CYS A 161 13.44 3.52 4.41
N ASN A 162 12.36 4.08 4.96
CA ASN A 162 11.02 3.52 4.84
C ASN A 162 10.51 3.52 3.40
N GLN A 163 10.93 4.49 2.59
CA GLN A 163 10.56 4.59 1.18
C GLN A 163 11.53 3.88 0.22
N GLY A 164 12.58 3.24 0.75
CA GLY A 164 13.56 2.52 -0.07
C GLY A 164 14.48 3.40 -0.91
N TYR A 165 14.62 4.70 -0.58
CA TYR A 165 15.51 5.60 -1.31
C TYR A 165 16.97 5.26 -1.05
N ASN A 166 17.77 5.31 -2.11
CA ASN A 166 19.22 5.19 -1.98
C ASN A 166 19.79 6.42 -1.26
N GLN A 167 20.28 6.21 -0.03
CA GLN A 167 20.82 7.27 0.83
C GLN A 167 22.00 8.02 0.21
N SER A 168 22.80 7.36 -0.64
CA SER A 168 23.97 7.98 -1.29
C SER A 168 23.59 8.81 -2.52
N ALA A 169 22.41 8.64 -3.07
CA ALA A 169 21.96 9.36 -4.27
C ALA A 169 21.32 10.72 -3.96
N VAL A 170 20.94 10.96 -2.70
CA VAL A 170 20.25 12.19 -2.29
C VAL A 170 21.26 13.31 -2.06
N ALA A 171 20.97 14.49 -2.62
CA ALA A 171 21.76 15.69 -2.42
C ALA A 171 20.85 16.87 -2.02
N ILE A 172 21.45 17.94 -1.58
CA ILE A 172 20.76 19.13 -1.12
C ILE A 172 21.40 20.38 -1.74
N ALA A 173 20.58 21.26 -2.25
CA ALA A 173 20.93 22.63 -2.58
C ALA A 173 20.51 23.58 -1.44
N VAL A 174 21.02 24.79 -1.43
CA VAL A 174 20.66 25.79 -0.44
C VAL A 174 20.26 27.08 -1.15
N VAL A 175 19.05 27.55 -0.87
CA VAL A 175 18.51 28.81 -1.38
C VAL A 175 18.88 29.93 -0.41
N ILE A 176 19.50 30.99 -0.94
CA ILE A 176 19.74 32.26 -0.24
C ILE A 176 18.81 33.29 -0.86
N GLN A 177 17.84 33.76 -0.10
CA GLN A 177 16.79 34.68 -0.58
C GLN A 177 16.71 35.91 0.33
N VAL A 178 16.65 37.09 -0.25
CA VAL A 178 16.50 38.34 0.51
C VAL A 178 15.15 38.32 1.25
N MET A 179 15.20 38.66 2.53
CA MET A 179 14.03 38.79 3.37
C MET A 179 13.25 40.07 3.03
N VAL A 180 11.95 39.94 2.84
CA VAL A 180 11.05 41.06 2.70
C VAL A 180 10.70 41.63 4.07
N ALA A 181 10.86 42.95 4.28
CA ALA A 181 10.43 43.61 5.51
C ALA A 181 8.90 43.77 5.52
N SER A 182 8.20 42.67 5.52
CA SER A 182 6.76 42.63 5.30
C SER A 182 5.96 43.28 6.43
N GLU A 183 5.01 44.12 6.02
CA GLU A 183 3.97 44.70 6.89
C GLU A 183 2.85 43.70 7.11
N LYS A 184 2.62 42.86 6.13
CA LYS A 184 1.62 41.79 6.08
C LYS A 184 2.17 40.62 5.31
N ALA A 185 1.85 39.43 5.76
CA ALA A 185 2.27 38.22 5.09
C ALA A 185 1.26 37.07 5.34
N GLY A 186 1.38 36.02 4.57
CA GLY A 186 0.50 34.88 4.73
C GLY A 186 0.71 33.78 3.71
N VAL A 187 -0.30 32.91 3.65
CA VAL A 187 -0.37 31.77 2.73
C VAL A 187 -1.64 31.89 1.91
N LEU A 188 -1.56 31.50 0.66
CA LEU A 188 -2.68 31.50 -0.27
C LEU A 188 -2.76 30.15 -0.97
N PHE A 189 -3.99 29.61 -1.05
CA PHE A 189 -4.27 28.38 -1.79
C PHE A 189 -5.15 28.73 -2.99
N THR A 190 -4.75 28.30 -4.18
CA THR A 190 -5.54 28.58 -5.41
C THR A 190 -6.76 27.68 -5.57
N LEU A 191 -7.04 26.89 -4.56
CA LEU A 191 -8.31 26.19 -4.31
C LEU A 191 -8.63 26.30 -2.82
N ASN A 192 -9.89 26.09 -2.46
CA ASN A 192 -10.27 26.00 -1.05
C ASN A 192 -9.84 24.61 -0.50
N PRO A 193 -8.84 24.53 0.40
CA PRO A 193 -8.33 23.22 0.87
C PRO A 193 -9.32 22.45 1.75
N VAL A 194 -10.34 23.12 2.31
CA VAL A 194 -11.36 22.49 3.16
C VAL A 194 -12.47 21.90 2.29
N THR A 195 -13.01 22.68 1.35
CA THR A 195 -14.11 22.25 0.48
C THR A 195 -13.63 21.58 -0.81
N GLN A 196 -12.33 21.68 -1.12
CA GLN A 196 -11.71 21.24 -2.38
C GLN A 196 -12.29 21.95 -3.61
N ASN A 197 -12.96 23.11 -3.41
CA ASN A 197 -13.55 23.88 -4.50
C ASN A 197 -12.45 24.60 -5.29
N LYS A 198 -12.31 24.25 -6.57
CA LYS A 198 -11.29 24.82 -7.48
C LYS A 198 -11.63 26.23 -7.97
N ASP A 199 -12.88 26.70 -7.77
CA ASP A 199 -13.31 28.03 -8.16
C ASP A 199 -13.13 29.06 -7.04
N GLU A 200 -12.64 28.61 -5.88
CA GLU A 200 -12.37 29.45 -4.72
C GLU A 200 -10.87 29.52 -4.44
N ILE A 201 -10.41 30.70 -4.02
CA ILE A 201 -9.07 30.95 -3.50
C ILE A 201 -9.21 31.21 -2.00
N GLN A 202 -8.40 30.54 -1.18
CA GLN A 202 -8.32 30.82 0.24
C GLN A 202 -7.06 31.62 0.54
N ILE A 203 -7.18 32.73 1.24
CA ILE A 203 -6.05 33.59 1.66
C ILE A 203 -6.04 33.67 3.17
N ASN A 204 -4.92 33.30 3.80
CA ASN A 204 -4.65 33.52 5.21
C ASN A 204 -3.68 34.68 5.33
N ALA A 205 -3.99 35.66 6.17
CA ALA A 205 -3.21 36.89 6.32
C ALA A 205 -3.04 37.33 7.77
N SER A 206 -1.85 37.80 8.12
CA SER A 206 -1.58 38.48 9.41
C SER A 206 -0.58 39.62 9.21
N TYR A 207 -0.38 40.38 10.27
CA TYR A 207 0.61 41.47 10.30
C TYR A 207 2.03 40.94 10.53
N GLY A 208 3.02 41.66 10.05
CA GLY A 208 4.43 41.37 10.21
C GLY A 208 4.96 40.26 9.29
N LEU A 209 5.99 39.54 9.72
CA LEU A 209 6.65 38.51 8.95
C LEU A 209 5.80 37.23 8.88
N GLY A 210 5.82 36.55 7.73
CA GLY A 210 5.02 35.35 7.44
C GLY A 210 5.25 34.14 8.36
N GLU A 211 6.37 34.11 9.10
CA GLU A 211 6.73 33.02 10.02
C GLU A 211 5.61 32.69 11.00
N SER A 212 4.92 33.70 11.53
CA SER A 212 3.85 33.54 12.50
C SER A 212 2.62 32.82 11.92
N VAL A 213 2.31 33.05 10.65
CA VAL A 213 1.20 32.38 9.93
C VAL A 213 1.57 30.96 9.55
N VAL A 214 2.76 30.76 8.94
CA VAL A 214 3.21 29.45 8.47
C VAL A 214 3.42 28.46 9.63
N SER A 215 3.92 28.96 10.78
CA SER A 215 4.10 28.12 11.99
C SER A 215 2.82 27.88 12.79
N GLY A 216 1.69 28.50 12.42
CA GLY A 216 0.42 28.39 13.13
C GLY A 216 0.40 29.06 14.52
N ARG A 217 1.38 29.91 14.83
CA ARG A 217 1.47 30.62 16.12
C ARG A 217 0.41 31.70 16.30
N VAL A 218 -0.12 32.21 15.18
CA VAL A 218 -1.11 33.31 15.14
C VAL A 218 -2.35 32.84 14.41
N THR A 219 -3.52 33.14 14.96
CA THR A 219 -4.80 32.95 14.28
C THR A 219 -4.97 34.07 13.26
N ALA A 220 -4.60 33.80 12.01
CA ALA A 220 -4.66 34.73 10.90
C ALA A 220 -6.12 35.01 10.45
N ASP A 221 -6.33 36.10 9.75
CA ASP A 221 -7.57 36.32 9.00
C ASP A 221 -7.68 35.31 7.88
N ASN A 222 -8.88 34.84 7.61
CA ASN A 222 -9.17 33.93 6.51
C ASN A 222 -10.14 34.59 5.53
N TYR A 223 -9.76 34.63 4.28
CA TYR A 223 -10.57 35.18 3.18
C TYR A 223 -10.85 34.04 2.19
N ILE A 224 -12.11 33.89 1.84
CA ILE A 224 -12.54 33.02 0.73
C ILE A 224 -12.94 33.97 -0.42
N VAL A 225 -12.27 33.81 -1.55
CA VAL A 225 -12.43 34.68 -2.72
C VAL A 225 -12.68 33.80 -3.95
N SER A 226 -13.65 34.20 -4.79
CA SER A 226 -13.85 33.52 -6.07
C SER A 226 -12.70 33.81 -7.02
N LYS A 227 -12.44 32.93 -7.99
CA LYS A 227 -11.46 33.19 -9.05
C LYS A 227 -11.81 34.38 -9.93
N SER A 228 -13.07 34.86 -9.90
CA SER A 228 -13.49 36.13 -10.52
C SER A 228 -13.15 37.36 -9.68
N GLY A 229 -12.55 37.21 -8.49
CA GLY A 229 -12.14 38.29 -7.62
C GLY A 229 -13.18 38.76 -6.60
N ASN A 230 -14.36 38.13 -6.53
CA ASN A 230 -15.37 38.45 -5.53
C ASN A 230 -15.07 37.80 -4.19
N VAL A 231 -15.05 38.58 -3.13
CA VAL A 231 -14.93 38.09 -1.76
C VAL A 231 -16.23 37.39 -1.37
N ILE A 232 -16.14 36.10 -1.02
CA ILE A 232 -17.28 35.23 -0.63
C ILE A 232 -17.47 35.27 0.87
N ASP A 233 -16.37 35.15 1.63
CA ASP A 233 -16.41 35.15 3.10
C ASP A 233 -15.13 35.77 3.69
N ILE A 234 -15.25 36.38 4.86
CA ILE A 234 -14.13 36.90 5.64
C ILE A 234 -14.32 36.51 7.10
N THR A 235 -13.37 35.71 7.62
CA THR A 235 -13.30 35.41 9.04
C THR A 235 -12.10 36.15 9.64
N ILE A 236 -12.34 37.09 10.56
CA ILE A 236 -11.29 37.85 11.24
C ILE A 236 -10.65 36.97 12.34
N GLY A 237 -9.32 36.77 12.25
CA GLY A 237 -8.53 36.10 13.26
C GLY A 237 -8.20 36.97 14.46
N SER A 238 -7.77 36.36 15.57
CA SER A 238 -7.40 37.10 16.79
C SER A 238 -6.10 37.92 16.63
N LYS A 239 -5.21 37.51 15.71
CA LYS A 239 -3.92 38.18 15.38
C LYS A 239 -3.21 38.77 16.62
N GLU A 240 -3.05 37.98 17.67
CA GLU A 240 -2.60 38.47 18.98
C GLU A 240 -1.20 39.06 18.95
N THR A 241 -0.30 38.42 18.19
CA THR A 241 1.09 38.83 18.06
C THR A 241 1.51 38.98 16.60
N GLN A 242 2.53 39.75 16.35
CA GLN A 242 3.23 39.85 15.07
C GLN A 242 4.73 39.74 15.28
N ILE A 243 5.43 39.19 14.28
CA ILE A 243 6.88 39.15 14.28
C ILE A 243 7.37 40.29 13.39
N VAL A 244 8.21 41.16 13.95
CA VAL A 244 8.76 42.32 13.24
C VAL A 244 10.30 42.31 13.35
N TYR A 245 10.95 43.04 12.49
CA TYR A 245 12.38 43.27 12.61
C TYR A 245 12.71 44.15 13.83
N ALA A 246 13.70 43.73 14.62
CA ALA A 246 14.43 44.52 15.57
C ALA A 246 15.90 44.63 15.10
N ASP A 247 16.72 45.51 15.68
CA ASP A 247 18.05 45.92 15.15
C ASP A 247 18.89 44.75 14.58
N LYS A 248 19.04 43.65 15.31
CA LYS A 248 19.83 42.48 14.83
C LYS A 248 19.02 41.17 14.72
N ASN A 249 17.83 41.13 15.25
CA ASN A 249 16.98 39.93 15.34
C ASN A 249 15.53 40.24 14.94
N THR A 250 14.68 39.21 14.93
CA THR A 250 13.24 39.39 14.93
C THR A 250 12.72 39.47 16.37
N LYS A 251 11.66 40.23 16.56
CA LYS A 251 10.97 40.39 17.84
C LYS A 251 9.49 40.06 17.67
N GLU A 252 8.99 39.29 18.58
CA GLU A 252 7.55 39.13 18.72
C GLU A 252 6.98 40.25 19.57
N GLU A 253 5.95 40.90 19.07
CA GLU A 253 5.28 41.99 19.77
C GLU A 253 3.78 41.89 19.62
N PRO A 254 2.99 42.38 20.58
CA PRO A 254 1.54 42.37 20.49
C PRO A 254 1.03 43.29 19.40
N VAL A 255 0.05 42.82 18.64
CA VAL A 255 -0.69 43.67 17.69
C VAL A 255 -1.61 44.60 18.47
N SER A 256 -1.75 45.88 18.04
CA SER A 256 -2.63 46.83 18.71
C SER A 256 -4.09 46.34 18.69
N SER A 257 -4.85 46.71 19.73
CA SER A 257 -6.25 46.27 19.90
C SER A 257 -7.11 46.69 18.70
N GLU A 258 -6.81 47.82 18.10
CA GLU A 258 -7.49 48.33 16.91
C GLU A 258 -7.23 47.42 15.69
N LYS A 259 -5.97 47.13 15.42
CA LYS A 259 -5.58 46.23 14.31
C LYS A 259 -6.09 44.78 14.46
N LYS A 260 -6.21 44.29 15.69
CA LYS A 260 -6.72 42.91 15.95
C LYS A 260 -8.14 42.72 15.43
N SER A 261 -8.99 43.77 15.58
CA SER A 261 -10.40 43.72 15.17
C SER A 261 -10.62 44.08 13.71
N MET A 262 -9.61 44.64 13.04
CA MET A 262 -9.68 45.01 11.61
C MET A 262 -9.16 43.88 10.71
N ARG A 263 -9.67 43.80 9.49
CA ARG A 263 -9.11 42.91 8.49
C ARG A 263 -7.68 43.33 8.14
N ALA A 264 -6.79 42.37 8.00
CA ALA A 264 -5.39 42.64 7.66
C ALA A 264 -5.22 43.13 6.23
N LEU A 265 -6.01 42.65 5.29
CA LEU A 265 -5.96 42.99 3.89
C LEU A 265 -7.09 43.92 3.49
N ASN A 266 -6.78 44.92 2.66
CA ASN A 266 -7.76 45.74 1.95
C ASN A 266 -8.14 45.10 0.59
N ASP A 267 -9.17 45.68 -0.09
CA ASP A 267 -9.70 45.08 -1.32
C ASP A 267 -8.69 45.11 -2.48
N THR A 268 -7.82 46.11 -2.53
CA THR A 268 -6.77 46.23 -3.56
C THR A 268 -5.71 45.17 -3.39
N GLU A 269 -5.31 44.90 -2.14
CA GLU A 269 -4.34 43.87 -1.81
C GLU A 269 -4.90 42.46 -2.08
N ILE A 270 -6.19 42.22 -1.75
CA ILE A 270 -6.87 40.96 -2.08
C ILE A 270 -6.89 40.76 -3.60
N ALA A 271 -7.28 41.74 -4.36
CA ALA A 271 -7.33 41.69 -5.83
C ALA A 271 -5.93 41.41 -6.42
N GLY A 272 -4.89 42.06 -5.89
CA GLY A 272 -3.51 41.84 -6.30
C GLY A 272 -3.02 40.42 -6.03
N LEU A 273 -3.32 39.87 -4.84
CA LEU A 273 -3.00 38.51 -4.47
C LEU A 273 -3.73 37.47 -5.34
N VAL A 274 -5.02 37.70 -5.62
CA VAL A 274 -5.81 36.87 -6.54
C VAL A 274 -5.21 36.90 -7.95
N HIS A 275 -4.81 38.06 -8.45
CA HIS A 275 -4.18 38.17 -9.75
C HIS A 275 -2.85 37.39 -9.83
N ALA A 276 -1.98 37.55 -8.82
CA ALA A 276 -0.72 36.81 -8.74
C ALA A 276 -0.96 35.29 -8.68
N ALA A 277 -1.90 34.88 -7.85
CA ALA A 277 -2.27 33.48 -7.67
C ALA A 277 -2.76 32.83 -8.97
N LEU A 278 -3.64 33.49 -9.70
CA LEU A 278 -4.18 33.00 -10.98
C LEU A 278 -3.10 32.94 -12.07
N LYS A 279 -2.17 33.93 -12.08
CA LYS A 279 -1.02 33.92 -12.99
C LYS A 279 -0.13 32.71 -12.73
N ILE A 280 0.16 32.41 -11.46
CA ILE A 280 0.97 31.25 -11.04
C ILE A 280 0.24 29.96 -11.37
N GLU A 281 -1.03 29.79 -10.97
CA GLU A 281 -1.81 28.58 -11.26
C GLU A 281 -1.90 28.32 -12.77
N LYS A 282 -2.12 29.35 -13.57
CA LYS A 282 -2.15 29.22 -15.03
C LYS A 282 -0.81 28.76 -15.61
N HIS A 283 0.30 29.28 -15.07
CA HIS A 283 1.64 28.91 -15.50
C HIS A 283 1.96 27.42 -15.19
N TYR A 284 1.63 26.95 -13.98
CA TYR A 284 1.88 25.58 -13.57
C TYR A 284 0.80 24.58 -14.04
N GLY A 285 -0.40 25.05 -14.40
CA GLY A 285 -1.53 24.22 -14.83
C GLY A 285 -2.19 23.38 -13.73
N ILE A 286 -1.84 23.60 -12.48
CA ILE A 286 -2.30 22.84 -11.29
C ILE A 286 -2.54 23.81 -10.12
N PRO A 287 -3.40 23.44 -9.15
CA PRO A 287 -3.59 24.25 -7.95
C PRO A 287 -2.31 24.38 -7.11
N MET A 288 -2.11 25.58 -6.55
CA MET A 288 -0.86 25.96 -5.87
C MET A 288 -1.11 26.43 -4.44
N ASP A 289 -0.15 26.13 -3.58
CA ASP A 289 0.05 26.67 -2.24
C ASP A 289 1.17 27.71 -2.32
N ILE A 290 0.89 28.96 -1.94
CA ILE A 290 1.72 30.12 -2.22
C ILE A 290 1.97 30.89 -0.92
N GLU A 291 3.24 31.05 -0.56
CA GLU A 291 3.68 31.96 0.50
C GLU A 291 3.91 33.34 -0.08
N TRP A 292 3.36 34.38 0.55
CA TRP A 292 3.43 35.75 0.07
C TRP A 292 3.71 36.75 1.17
N ALA A 293 4.21 37.92 0.78
CA ALA A 293 4.45 39.07 1.65
C ALA A 293 4.06 40.38 0.94
N ILE A 294 3.65 41.36 1.72
CA ILE A 294 3.39 42.76 1.24
C ILE A 294 4.32 43.73 1.97
N HIS A 295 5.01 44.54 1.19
CA HIS A 295 5.85 45.62 1.67
C HIS A 295 5.70 46.84 0.73
N ASN A 296 5.44 48.02 1.29
CA ASN A 296 5.22 49.26 0.53
C ASN A 296 4.18 49.11 -0.61
N ASN A 297 3.07 48.41 -0.34
CA ASN A 297 2.01 48.05 -1.30
C ASN A 297 2.46 47.15 -2.46
N GLU A 298 3.67 46.61 -2.44
CA GLU A 298 4.13 45.61 -3.40
C GLU A 298 3.95 44.18 -2.85
N ILE A 299 3.45 43.32 -3.71
CA ILE A 299 3.28 41.88 -3.39
C ILE A 299 4.52 41.14 -3.84
N TYR A 300 5.09 40.36 -2.93
CA TYR A 300 6.20 39.46 -3.16
C TYR A 300 5.74 38.01 -2.96
N ILE A 301 6.13 37.12 -3.86
CA ILE A 301 5.91 35.66 -3.73
C ILE A 301 7.19 35.06 -3.19
N LEU A 302 7.08 34.43 -2.01
CA LEU A 302 8.23 33.91 -1.28
C LEU A 302 8.48 32.45 -1.64
N GLN A 303 7.41 31.70 -1.95
CA GLN A 303 7.43 30.30 -2.37
C GLN A 303 6.12 29.96 -3.06
N ALA A 304 6.15 29.01 -4.01
CA ALA A 304 4.96 28.35 -4.53
C ALA A 304 5.23 26.85 -4.66
N ARG A 305 4.25 26.02 -4.32
CA ARG A 305 4.33 24.57 -4.50
C ARG A 305 2.99 23.99 -4.97
N ALA A 306 3.05 22.88 -5.66
CA ALA A 306 1.87 22.16 -6.11
C ALA A 306 1.06 21.63 -4.93
N ILE A 307 -0.27 21.73 -4.96
CA ILE A 307 -1.15 21.05 -4.01
C ILE A 307 -1.39 19.64 -4.56
N THR A 308 -0.67 18.67 -4.00
CA THR A 308 -0.73 17.27 -4.43
C THR A 308 -1.92 16.49 -3.84
N THR A 309 -2.54 17.03 -2.77
CA THR A 309 -3.67 16.40 -2.06
C THR A 309 -5.04 16.74 -2.66
N VAL A 310 -5.09 17.30 -3.86
CA VAL A 310 -6.35 17.64 -4.52
C VAL A 310 -7.11 16.36 -4.87
N LYS A 311 -8.21 16.10 -4.19
CA LYS A 311 -9.19 15.14 -4.67
C LYS A 311 -9.75 15.65 -6.00
N ASN A 312 -9.57 14.86 -7.06
CA ASN A 312 -10.11 15.23 -8.36
C ASN A 312 -11.65 15.20 -8.29
N ASN A 313 -12.30 16.35 -8.23
CA ASN A 313 -13.77 16.43 -8.27
C ASN A 313 -14.36 15.76 -9.52
N SER A 314 -13.60 15.66 -10.61
CA SER A 314 -13.96 14.87 -11.78
C SER A 314 -14.04 13.38 -11.45
N ASP A 315 -13.13 12.86 -10.64
CA ASP A 315 -13.13 11.46 -10.20
C ASP A 315 -14.30 11.20 -9.25
N GLU A 316 -14.58 12.08 -8.30
CA GLU A 316 -15.73 11.94 -7.39
C GLU A 316 -17.07 11.89 -8.14
N ALA A 317 -17.25 12.76 -9.12
CA ALA A 317 -18.44 12.76 -9.97
C ALA A 317 -18.54 11.46 -10.79
N LEU A 318 -17.42 10.98 -11.33
CA LEU A 318 -17.35 9.71 -12.06
C LEU A 318 -17.56 8.52 -11.12
N ILE A 319 -16.92 8.49 -9.96
CA ILE A 319 -17.11 7.45 -8.94
C ILE A 319 -18.61 7.40 -8.56
N LYS A 320 -19.21 8.54 -8.24
CA LYS A 320 -20.63 8.64 -7.93
C LYS A 320 -21.52 8.11 -9.05
N LYS A 321 -21.18 8.40 -10.32
CA LYS A 321 -21.89 7.88 -11.50
C LYS A 321 -21.81 6.35 -11.59
N TYR A 322 -20.65 5.75 -11.29
CA TYR A 322 -20.52 4.29 -11.24
C TYR A 322 -21.31 3.70 -10.08
N LEU A 323 -21.20 4.29 -8.87
CA LEU A 323 -21.89 3.81 -7.67
C LEU A 323 -23.41 3.91 -7.76
N GLN A 324 -23.95 4.94 -8.41
CA GLN A 324 -25.40 5.12 -8.62
C GLN A 324 -26.05 3.96 -9.40
N LYS A 325 -25.28 3.24 -10.19
CA LYS A 325 -25.76 2.05 -10.95
C LYS A 325 -25.86 0.80 -10.10
N ILE A 326 -25.32 0.82 -8.87
CA ILE A 326 -25.23 -0.35 -8.00
C ILE A 326 -26.43 -0.34 -7.05
N SER A 327 -27.15 -1.45 -7.01
CA SER A 327 -28.22 -1.69 -6.05
C SER A 327 -28.05 -3.08 -5.44
N LEU A 328 -27.89 -3.15 -4.12
CA LEU A 328 -27.59 -4.38 -3.39
C LEU A 328 -28.68 -4.72 -2.39
N THR A 329 -29.17 -5.95 -2.43
CA THR A 329 -29.98 -6.51 -1.34
C THR A 329 -29.09 -7.04 -0.22
N LYS A 330 -29.66 -7.25 0.98
CA LYS A 330 -28.94 -7.86 2.11
C LYS A 330 -28.32 -9.22 1.75
N LYS A 331 -29.00 -10.02 0.89
CA LYS A 331 -28.48 -11.32 0.43
C LYS A 331 -27.29 -11.16 -0.50
N THR A 332 -27.35 -10.20 -1.43
CA THR A 332 -26.26 -9.93 -2.36
C THR A 332 -25.05 -9.36 -1.65
N LYS A 333 -25.26 -8.50 -0.65
CA LYS A 333 -24.15 -8.01 0.20
C LYS A 333 -23.35 -9.17 0.82
N ALA A 334 -24.01 -10.14 1.43
CA ALA A 334 -23.36 -11.31 2.03
C ALA A 334 -22.57 -12.17 1.03
N LEU A 335 -23.10 -12.30 -0.21
CA LEU A 335 -22.42 -13.01 -1.29
C LEU A 335 -21.21 -12.22 -1.81
N MET A 336 -21.36 -10.91 -1.95
CA MET A 336 -20.28 -10.03 -2.38
C MET A 336 -19.16 -9.96 -1.35
N ALA A 337 -19.44 -9.95 -0.06
CA ALA A 337 -18.44 -10.00 0.99
C ALA A 337 -17.52 -11.23 0.85
N PHE A 338 -18.07 -12.39 0.52
CA PHE A 338 -17.30 -13.59 0.21
C PHE A 338 -16.45 -13.45 -1.07
N GLN A 339 -16.97 -12.77 -2.08
CA GLN A 339 -16.28 -12.55 -3.34
C GLN A 339 -15.11 -11.54 -3.20
N LEU A 340 -15.32 -10.49 -2.41
CA LEU A 340 -14.31 -9.46 -2.14
C LEU A 340 -13.08 -10.02 -1.43
N GLU A 341 -13.22 -11.12 -0.69
CA GLU A 341 -12.07 -11.88 -0.14
C GLU A 341 -11.11 -12.37 -1.24
N LYS A 342 -11.64 -12.68 -2.43
CA LYS A 342 -10.86 -13.18 -3.57
C LYS A 342 -10.46 -12.10 -4.57
N MET A 343 -11.02 -10.91 -4.44
CA MET A 343 -10.74 -9.74 -5.26
C MET A 343 -10.50 -8.53 -4.35
N PRO A 344 -9.38 -8.49 -3.63
CA PRO A 344 -9.12 -7.47 -2.62
C PRO A 344 -8.86 -6.08 -3.22
N PHE A 345 -8.43 -6.03 -4.47
CA PHE A 345 -8.13 -4.81 -5.24
C PHE A 345 -8.72 -4.87 -6.65
N ALA A 346 -8.67 -3.77 -7.37
CA ALA A 346 -9.07 -3.74 -8.77
C ALA A 346 -8.11 -4.58 -9.62
N TYR A 347 -8.65 -5.38 -10.53
CA TYR A 347 -7.85 -6.21 -11.42
C TYR A 347 -7.69 -5.55 -12.78
N ARG A 348 -6.54 -5.78 -13.44
CA ARG A 348 -6.39 -5.48 -14.85
C ARG A 348 -7.25 -6.42 -15.70
N ALA A 349 -7.46 -6.07 -16.96
CA ALA A 349 -8.40 -6.78 -17.81
C ALA A 349 -8.12 -8.31 -17.90
N LEU A 350 -6.87 -8.71 -18.03
CA LEU A 350 -6.51 -10.12 -18.11
C LEU A 350 -6.73 -10.87 -16.80
N ASP A 351 -6.35 -10.27 -15.67
CA ASP A 351 -6.60 -10.85 -14.34
C ASP A 351 -8.10 -11.00 -14.06
N TYR A 352 -8.86 -9.98 -14.45
CA TYR A 352 -10.32 -10.04 -14.34
C TYR A 352 -10.90 -11.23 -15.09
N ASP A 353 -10.48 -11.47 -16.34
CA ASP A 353 -11.00 -12.59 -17.14
C ASP A 353 -10.67 -13.96 -16.53
N TYR A 354 -9.43 -14.16 -16.02
CA TYR A 354 -9.10 -15.39 -15.32
C TYR A 354 -9.93 -15.59 -14.05
N MET A 355 -10.16 -14.50 -13.28
CA MET A 355 -11.03 -14.57 -12.11
C MET A 355 -12.50 -14.88 -12.50
N MET A 356 -12.98 -14.29 -13.61
CA MET A 356 -14.33 -14.55 -14.10
C MET A 356 -14.47 -15.97 -14.63
N ALA A 357 -13.47 -16.51 -15.31
CA ALA A 357 -13.42 -17.91 -15.72
C ALA A 357 -13.68 -18.86 -14.52
N ILE A 358 -13.07 -18.57 -13.37
CA ILE A 358 -13.28 -19.32 -12.13
C ILE A 358 -14.71 -19.12 -11.59
N ASN A 359 -15.20 -17.89 -11.52
CA ASN A 359 -16.50 -17.57 -10.93
C ASN A 359 -17.69 -18.05 -11.80
N GLU A 360 -17.53 -18.05 -13.10
CA GLU A 360 -18.54 -18.58 -14.03
C GLU A 360 -18.78 -20.07 -13.82
N GLN A 361 -17.77 -20.84 -13.41
CA GLN A 361 -17.96 -22.25 -13.12
C GLN A 361 -18.87 -22.47 -11.90
N LYS A 362 -18.83 -21.58 -10.89
CA LYS A 362 -19.81 -21.61 -9.79
C LYS A 362 -21.22 -21.37 -10.32
N ALA A 363 -21.40 -20.34 -11.17
CA ALA A 363 -22.70 -20.03 -11.76
C ALA A 363 -23.21 -21.19 -12.63
N ARG A 364 -22.35 -21.85 -13.39
CA ARG A 364 -22.66 -23.05 -14.18
C ARG A 364 -23.17 -24.20 -13.31
N ILE A 365 -22.51 -24.50 -12.20
CA ILE A 365 -22.93 -25.57 -11.28
C ILE A 365 -24.30 -25.25 -10.66
N PHE A 366 -24.53 -23.99 -10.26
CA PHE A 366 -25.84 -23.59 -9.76
C PHE A 366 -26.93 -23.70 -10.86
N ALA A 367 -26.58 -23.35 -12.11
CA ALA A 367 -27.53 -23.50 -13.24
C ALA A 367 -27.86 -24.96 -13.52
N GLU A 368 -26.93 -25.89 -13.39
CA GLU A 368 -27.19 -27.33 -13.47
C GLU A 368 -28.20 -27.79 -12.38
N GLY A 369 -28.16 -27.14 -11.21
CA GLY A 369 -29.14 -27.30 -10.13
C GLY A 369 -30.44 -26.54 -10.35
N GLY A 370 -30.65 -25.92 -11.51
CA GLY A 370 -31.87 -25.13 -11.80
C GLY A 370 -31.91 -23.78 -11.03
N ILE A 371 -30.77 -23.25 -10.60
CA ILE A 371 -30.68 -21.98 -9.89
C ILE A 371 -29.91 -21.02 -10.78
N ALA A 372 -30.57 -20.03 -11.35
CA ALA A 372 -29.86 -18.94 -12.03
C ALA A 372 -29.26 -17.96 -10.99
N PHE A 373 -27.98 -17.82 -11.04
CA PHE A 373 -27.19 -17.02 -10.09
C PHE A 373 -26.10 -16.24 -10.83
N ASN A 374 -26.00 -14.97 -10.57
CA ASN A 374 -24.90 -14.15 -11.05
C ASN A 374 -24.46 -13.18 -9.95
N SER A 375 -23.24 -13.34 -9.48
CA SER A 375 -22.60 -12.48 -8.47
C SER A 375 -21.30 -11.89 -8.97
N ASN A 376 -21.02 -11.99 -10.28
CA ASN A 376 -19.75 -11.54 -10.82
C ASN A 376 -19.67 -10.00 -10.77
N PRO A 377 -18.56 -9.43 -10.33
CA PRO A 377 -18.26 -8.03 -10.58
C PRO A 377 -18.43 -7.69 -12.06
N LEU A 378 -18.63 -6.43 -12.35
CA LEU A 378 -18.76 -5.93 -13.72
C LEU A 378 -17.50 -5.11 -14.04
N ILE A 379 -17.02 -5.22 -15.27
CA ILE A 379 -15.95 -4.38 -15.81
C ILE A 379 -16.43 -3.74 -17.10
N ASP A 380 -16.06 -2.49 -17.33
CA ASP A 380 -16.35 -1.81 -18.60
C ASP A 380 -15.15 -1.85 -19.55
N ASP A 381 -15.32 -1.34 -20.78
CA ASP A 381 -14.27 -1.29 -21.80
C ASP A 381 -13.05 -0.45 -21.39
N ASN A 382 -13.18 0.39 -20.36
CA ASN A 382 -12.08 1.18 -19.81
C ASN A 382 -11.33 0.45 -18.66
N GLY A 383 -11.75 -0.77 -18.34
CA GLY A 383 -11.17 -1.53 -17.23
C GLY A 383 -11.69 -1.12 -15.85
N ILE A 384 -12.77 -0.34 -15.77
CA ILE A 384 -13.32 0.11 -14.49
C ILE A 384 -14.27 -0.94 -13.94
N GLN A 385 -13.91 -1.47 -12.78
CA GLN A 385 -14.66 -2.52 -12.09
C GLN A 385 -15.66 -1.95 -11.10
N THR A 386 -16.79 -2.63 -10.99
CA THR A 386 -17.80 -2.39 -9.95
C THR A 386 -18.33 -3.73 -9.43
N ILE A 387 -18.84 -3.72 -8.20
CA ILE A 387 -19.56 -4.88 -7.68
C ILE A 387 -20.83 -5.17 -8.49
N CYS A 388 -21.28 -6.43 -8.44
CA CYS A 388 -22.48 -6.89 -9.17
C CYS A 388 -23.72 -6.07 -8.83
N ASN A 389 -24.60 -5.86 -9.81
CA ASN A 389 -25.90 -5.25 -9.64
C ASN A 389 -27.01 -6.32 -9.57
N ASP A 390 -27.85 -6.27 -8.53
CA ASP A 390 -28.82 -7.29 -8.13
C ASP A 390 -30.11 -7.35 -8.99
N LYS A 391 -30.08 -6.86 -10.22
CA LYS A 391 -31.27 -6.76 -11.07
C LYS A 391 -31.79 -8.09 -11.63
N LYS A 392 -31.11 -9.24 -11.42
CA LYS A 392 -31.55 -10.54 -11.96
C LYS A 392 -32.25 -11.40 -10.90
N ARG A 393 -33.49 -11.82 -11.20
CA ARG A 393 -34.26 -12.73 -10.33
C ARG A 393 -33.64 -14.12 -10.33
N LEU A 394 -33.51 -14.70 -9.14
CA LEU A 394 -33.23 -16.14 -8.96
C LEU A 394 -34.40 -16.97 -9.49
N THR A 395 -34.21 -17.71 -10.55
CA THR A 395 -35.13 -18.76 -10.99
C THR A 395 -34.72 -20.07 -10.31
N ARG A 396 -35.71 -20.81 -9.78
CA ARG A 396 -35.46 -22.10 -9.10
C ARG A 396 -36.27 -23.20 -9.80
N ASN A 397 -35.57 -24.26 -10.21
CA ASN A 397 -36.19 -25.50 -10.63
C ASN A 397 -35.92 -26.58 -9.56
N ILE A 398 -36.93 -26.89 -8.76
CA ILE A 398 -36.83 -27.78 -7.59
C ILE A 398 -36.38 -29.18 -7.98
N VAL A 399 -36.86 -29.69 -9.12
CA VAL A 399 -36.50 -31.06 -9.56
C VAL A 399 -35.00 -31.18 -9.86
N HIS A 400 -34.46 -30.22 -10.59
CA HIS A 400 -33.04 -30.21 -10.89
C HIS A 400 -32.18 -30.02 -9.62
N LEU A 401 -32.65 -29.19 -8.70
CA LEU A 401 -31.97 -29.01 -7.40
C LEU A 401 -31.87 -30.33 -6.62
N PHE A 402 -32.96 -31.11 -6.56
CA PHE A 402 -32.93 -32.42 -5.91
C PHE A 402 -31.96 -33.40 -6.57
N LYS A 403 -31.90 -33.44 -7.89
CA LYS A 403 -30.95 -34.30 -8.63
C LYS A 403 -29.52 -33.97 -8.29
N ILE A 404 -29.15 -32.68 -8.31
CA ILE A 404 -27.76 -32.27 -8.04
C ILE A 404 -27.40 -32.48 -6.57
N LEU A 405 -28.30 -32.18 -5.63
CA LEU A 405 -28.07 -32.44 -4.21
C LEU A 405 -27.89 -33.93 -3.92
N ARG A 406 -28.69 -34.81 -4.57
CA ARG A 406 -28.52 -36.26 -4.44
C ARG A 406 -27.17 -36.75 -4.97
N MET A 407 -26.72 -36.22 -6.10
CA MET A 407 -25.39 -36.53 -6.66
C MET A 407 -24.28 -36.08 -5.73
N LEU A 408 -24.31 -34.83 -5.25
CA LEU A 408 -23.31 -34.23 -4.36
C LEU A 408 -23.33 -34.84 -2.95
N SER A 409 -24.41 -35.52 -2.55
CA SER A 409 -24.52 -36.27 -1.30
C SER A 409 -23.89 -37.68 -1.39
N ASN A 410 -23.56 -38.15 -2.60
CA ASN A 410 -22.76 -39.35 -2.76
C ASN A 410 -21.26 -38.99 -2.60
N PHE A 411 -20.85 -38.90 -1.34
CA PHE A 411 -19.51 -38.40 -0.99
C PHE A 411 -18.40 -39.34 -1.50
N ASP A 412 -18.65 -40.65 -1.58
CA ASP A 412 -17.66 -41.60 -2.12
C ASP A 412 -17.44 -41.35 -3.62
N TYR A 413 -18.52 -41.16 -4.38
CA TYR A 413 -18.42 -40.81 -5.80
C TYR A 413 -17.66 -39.49 -5.99
N CYS A 414 -17.99 -38.48 -5.20
CA CYS A 414 -17.29 -37.21 -5.27
C CYS A 414 -15.79 -37.35 -4.93
N ALA A 415 -15.45 -38.16 -3.95
CA ALA A 415 -14.06 -38.41 -3.57
C ALA A 415 -13.27 -39.12 -4.68
N GLU A 416 -13.88 -40.12 -5.37
CA GLU A 416 -13.23 -40.78 -6.51
C GLU A 416 -13.01 -39.83 -7.70
N VAL A 417 -14.00 -39.00 -8.01
CA VAL A 417 -13.83 -37.96 -9.04
C VAL A 417 -12.71 -37.01 -8.65
N CYS A 418 -12.62 -36.63 -7.37
CA CYS A 418 -11.52 -35.77 -6.88
C CYS A 418 -10.15 -36.44 -7.09
N LYS A 419 -10.00 -37.73 -6.81
CA LYS A 419 -8.73 -38.44 -7.04
C LYS A 419 -8.31 -38.39 -8.50
N THR A 420 -9.28 -38.62 -9.41
CA THR A 420 -9.03 -38.64 -10.86
C THR A 420 -8.57 -37.27 -11.35
N PHE A 421 -9.33 -36.21 -11.08
CA PHE A 421 -8.97 -34.90 -11.60
C PHE A 421 -7.69 -34.35 -10.93
N MET A 422 -7.47 -34.60 -9.63
CA MET A 422 -6.22 -34.15 -8.97
C MET A 422 -4.98 -34.79 -9.59
N ALA A 423 -5.02 -36.10 -9.88
CA ALA A 423 -3.91 -36.78 -10.56
C ALA A 423 -3.66 -36.22 -11.95
N GLN A 424 -4.72 -35.92 -12.70
CA GLN A 424 -4.63 -35.29 -14.01
C GLN A 424 -3.96 -33.91 -13.93
N TYR A 425 -4.43 -33.03 -13.05
CA TYR A 425 -3.85 -31.69 -12.90
C TYR A 425 -2.43 -31.71 -12.36
N GLU A 426 -2.06 -32.65 -11.51
CA GLU A 426 -0.68 -32.82 -11.08
C GLU A 426 0.24 -33.19 -12.24
N GLN A 427 -0.21 -34.03 -13.19
CA GLN A 427 0.53 -34.34 -14.40
C GLN A 427 0.67 -33.12 -15.33
N GLU A 428 -0.42 -32.37 -15.53
CA GLU A 428 -0.39 -31.15 -16.33
C GLU A 428 0.57 -30.10 -15.76
N ILE A 429 0.52 -29.85 -14.46
CA ILE A 429 1.45 -28.92 -13.80
C ILE A 429 2.88 -29.44 -13.85
N ALA A 430 3.11 -30.72 -13.73
CA ALA A 430 4.45 -31.29 -13.88
C ALA A 430 5.00 -31.09 -15.29
N HIS A 431 4.16 -31.22 -16.32
CA HIS A 431 4.54 -30.93 -17.70
C HIS A 431 4.82 -29.43 -17.89
N ILE A 432 3.94 -28.53 -17.42
CA ILE A 432 4.12 -27.08 -17.51
C ILE A 432 5.47 -26.66 -16.90
N LYS A 433 5.88 -27.25 -15.80
CA LYS A 433 7.19 -26.99 -15.14
C LYS A 433 8.40 -27.31 -16.01
N THR A 434 8.25 -28.13 -17.06
CA THR A 434 9.35 -28.48 -17.97
C THR A 434 9.46 -27.54 -19.16
N LEU A 435 8.50 -26.61 -19.34
CA LEU A 435 8.48 -25.68 -20.48
C LEU A 435 9.52 -24.57 -20.30
N ASP A 436 10.18 -24.21 -21.39
CA ASP A 436 11.15 -23.10 -21.46
C ASP A 436 10.45 -21.79 -21.88
N PHE A 437 9.94 -21.06 -20.91
CA PHE A 437 9.19 -19.81 -21.16
C PHE A 437 10.07 -18.69 -21.73
N GLU A 438 11.38 -18.70 -21.48
CA GLU A 438 12.29 -17.66 -21.98
C GLU A 438 12.46 -17.73 -23.49
N ASN A 439 12.39 -18.93 -24.05
CA ASN A 439 12.59 -19.18 -25.49
C ASN A 439 11.28 -19.45 -26.28
N MET A 440 10.11 -19.32 -25.65
CA MET A 440 8.83 -19.49 -26.36
C MET A 440 8.67 -18.48 -27.51
N THR A 441 8.14 -18.97 -28.64
CA THR A 441 7.62 -18.13 -29.71
C THR A 441 6.21 -17.62 -29.40
N LEU A 442 5.71 -16.63 -30.16
CA LEU A 442 4.32 -16.21 -30.04
C LEU A 442 3.32 -17.34 -30.26
N ALA A 443 3.63 -18.29 -31.17
CA ALA A 443 2.78 -19.46 -31.43
C ALA A 443 2.73 -20.41 -30.21
N ASP A 444 3.86 -20.61 -29.54
CA ASP A 444 3.92 -21.42 -28.33
C ASP A 444 3.16 -20.73 -27.18
N CYS A 445 3.35 -19.41 -27.03
CA CYS A 445 2.59 -18.61 -26.07
C CYS A 445 1.08 -18.67 -26.33
N THR A 446 0.65 -18.62 -27.60
CA THR A 446 -0.78 -18.74 -27.96
C THR A 446 -1.36 -20.06 -27.44
N LYS A 447 -0.71 -21.17 -27.77
CA LYS A 447 -1.14 -22.51 -27.32
C LYS A 447 -1.17 -22.62 -25.79
N PHE A 448 -0.14 -22.08 -25.14
CA PHE A 448 -0.08 -22.10 -23.68
C PHE A 448 -1.19 -21.25 -23.03
N MET A 449 -1.46 -20.07 -23.54
CA MET A 449 -2.52 -19.19 -23.00
C MET A 449 -3.91 -19.80 -23.17
N GLU A 450 -4.21 -20.40 -24.33
CA GLU A 450 -5.46 -21.18 -24.54
C GLU A 450 -5.58 -22.32 -23.55
N HIS A 451 -4.57 -23.19 -23.51
CA HIS A 451 -4.56 -24.35 -22.62
C HIS A 451 -4.65 -23.96 -21.13
N SER A 452 -3.92 -22.95 -20.69
CA SER A 452 -3.94 -22.50 -19.29
C SER A 452 -5.29 -21.95 -18.88
N TYR A 453 -6.00 -21.29 -19.79
CA TYR A 453 -7.35 -20.76 -19.53
C TYR A 453 -8.37 -21.88 -19.42
N GLU A 454 -8.32 -22.88 -20.33
CA GLU A 454 -9.13 -24.10 -20.25
C GLU A 454 -8.86 -24.86 -18.96
N LEU A 455 -7.61 -25.10 -18.63
CA LEU A 455 -7.18 -25.82 -17.42
C LEU A 455 -7.69 -25.10 -16.16
N THR A 456 -7.66 -23.74 -16.15
CA THR A 456 -8.21 -22.93 -15.05
C THR A 456 -9.72 -23.15 -14.89
N THR A 457 -10.47 -23.14 -15.99
CA THR A 457 -11.95 -23.33 -15.93
C THR A 457 -12.34 -24.73 -15.50
N GLU A 458 -11.66 -25.76 -16.02
CA GLU A 458 -11.92 -27.15 -15.65
C GLU A 458 -11.59 -27.43 -14.19
N LEU A 459 -10.44 -26.99 -13.72
CA LEU A 459 -10.05 -27.15 -12.31
C LEU A 459 -11.06 -26.47 -11.39
N ALA A 460 -11.49 -25.23 -11.75
CA ALA A 460 -12.52 -24.51 -11.02
C ALA A 460 -13.83 -25.31 -10.93
N TYR A 461 -14.32 -25.80 -12.07
CA TYR A 461 -15.55 -26.58 -12.13
C TYR A 461 -15.47 -27.83 -11.24
N ASN A 462 -14.44 -28.65 -11.43
CA ASN A 462 -14.25 -29.90 -10.70
C ASN A 462 -14.09 -29.66 -9.18
N ARG A 463 -13.25 -28.69 -8.82
CA ARG A 463 -13.02 -28.30 -7.42
C ARG A 463 -14.29 -27.86 -6.72
N PHE A 464 -15.06 -26.95 -7.33
CA PHE A 464 -16.31 -26.45 -6.75
C PHE A 464 -17.36 -27.55 -6.68
N LYS A 465 -17.57 -28.32 -7.74
CA LYS A 465 -18.62 -29.32 -7.84
C LYS A 465 -18.36 -30.52 -6.92
N TYR A 466 -17.16 -31.07 -6.94
CA TYR A 466 -16.88 -32.39 -6.32
C TYR A 466 -16.14 -32.32 -4.98
N ALA A 467 -15.53 -31.17 -4.64
CA ALA A 467 -14.87 -31.00 -3.34
C ALA A 467 -15.57 -29.98 -2.44
N LEU A 468 -15.76 -28.74 -2.90
CA LEU A 468 -16.25 -27.66 -2.03
C LEU A 468 -17.75 -27.81 -1.71
N PHE A 469 -18.62 -28.06 -2.69
CA PHE A 469 -20.04 -28.22 -2.41
C PHE A 469 -20.36 -29.45 -1.54
N PRO A 470 -19.78 -30.65 -1.75
CA PRO A 470 -19.90 -31.74 -0.79
C PRO A 470 -19.43 -31.36 0.61
N SER A 471 -18.30 -30.68 0.77
CA SER A 471 -17.83 -30.17 2.06
C SER A 471 -18.88 -29.28 2.74
N PHE A 472 -19.50 -28.34 2.03
CA PHE A 472 -20.55 -27.48 2.59
C PHE A 472 -21.76 -28.25 3.09
N LEU A 473 -22.18 -29.30 2.39
CA LEU A 473 -23.27 -30.19 2.84
C LEU A 473 -22.90 -30.92 4.14
N MET A 474 -21.63 -31.32 4.27
CA MET A 474 -21.12 -32.06 5.41
C MET A 474 -20.91 -31.20 6.66
N ILE A 475 -20.54 -29.91 6.52
CA ILE A 475 -20.27 -29.01 7.67
C ILE A 475 -21.44 -29.02 8.67
N LYS A 476 -22.66 -28.82 8.19
CA LYS A 476 -23.85 -28.77 9.04
C LYS A 476 -24.12 -30.10 9.76
N LYS A 477 -23.87 -31.21 9.06
CA LYS A 477 -23.97 -32.56 9.63
C LYS A 477 -22.92 -32.76 10.73
N PHE A 478 -21.69 -32.45 10.44
CA PHE A 478 -20.58 -32.70 11.37
C PHE A 478 -20.56 -31.73 12.55
N THR A 479 -20.99 -30.48 12.37
CA THR A 479 -21.19 -29.59 13.52
C THR A 479 -22.19 -30.15 14.53
N LYS A 480 -23.25 -30.85 14.07
CA LYS A 480 -24.20 -31.52 14.98
C LYS A 480 -23.61 -32.79 15.64
N ILE A 481 -22.77 -33.51 14.91
CA ILE A 481 -22.15 -34.74 15.39
C ILE A 481 -21.11 -34.42 16.48
N ILE A 482 -20.19 -33.49 16.21
CA ILE A 482 -19.10 -33.18 17.11
C ILE A 482 -19.58 -32.48 18.39
N LYS A 483 -20.62 -31.67 18.32
CA LYS A 483 -21.26 -31.03 19.50
C LYS A 483 -21.88 -32.04 20.49
N ARG A 484 -22.04 -33.30 20.10
CA ARG A 484 -22.40 -34.38 21.02
C ARG A 484 -21.22 -34.89 21.87
N VAL A 485 -19.99 -34.64 21.40
CA VAL A 485 -18.78 -34.90 22.14
C VAL A 485 -18.51 -33.73 23.09
N ASP A 486 -18.40 -32.51 22.51
CA ASP A 486 -18.19 -31.28 23.25
C ASP A 486 -18.81 -30.11 22.46
N THR A 487 -19.54 -29.24 23.17
CA THR A 487 -20.20 -28.06 22.55
C THR A 487 -19.23 -27.00 22.07
N ARG A 488 -17.98 -27.02 22.55
CA ARG A 488 -16.91 -26.14 22.13
C ARG A 488 -16.39 -26.47 20.74
N TYR A 489 -16.50 -27.73 20.30
CA TYR A 489 -16.00 -28.18 19.00
C TYR A 489 -16.92 -27.80 17.83
N SER A 490 -16.32 -27.68 16.66
CA SER A 490 -16.98 -27.42 15.37
C SER A 490 -16.62 -28.49 14.34
N ALA A 491 -17.29 -28.52 13.18
CA ALA A 491 -16.93 -29.44 12.10
C ALA A 491 -15.48 -29.26 11.62
N PHE A 492 -14.89 -28.09 11.82
CA PHE A 492 -13.52 -27.79 11.37
C PHE A 492 -12.45 -28.44 12.24
N ASP A 493 -12.77 -28.82 13.48
CA ASP A 493 -11.86 -29.57 14.33
C ASP A 493 -11.52 -30.97 13.78
N PHE A 494 -12.33 -31.48 12.86
CA PHE A 494 -11.99 -32.68 12.10
C PHE A 494 -10.82 -32.48 11.14
N TYR A 495 -10.41 -31.24 10.82
CA TYR A 495 -9.24 -30.96 9.97
C TYR A 495 -7.90 -31.04 10.72
N ALA A 496 -7.94 -31.14 12.03
CA ALA A 496 -6.74 -31.25 12.85
C ALA A 496 -5.82 -32.40 12.41
N GLY A 497 -4.52 -32.12 12.36
CA GLY A 497 -3.49 -33.13 11.99
C GLY A 497 -3.51 -33.55 10.52
N LEU A 498 -4.16 -32.76 9.60
CA LEU A 498 -4.05 -33.03 8.18
C LEU A 498 -2.70 -32.56 7.64
N ASN A 499 -2.09 -33.43 6.85
CA ASN A 499 -0.90 -33.08 6.08
C ASN A 499 -1.35 -32.70 4.65
N ASN A 500 -1.24 -31.43 4.30
CA ASN A 500 -1.51 -30.90 2.96
C ASN A 500 -0.38 -29.96 2.53
N LYS A 501 -0.32 -29.59 1.25
CA LYS A 501 0.77 -28.76 0.70
C LYS A 501 0.89 -27.40 1.39
N THR A 502 -0.21 -26.81 1.86
CA THR A 502 -0.19 -25.57 2.62
C THR A 502 0.43 -25.74 4.01
N ALA A 503 0.07 -26.81 4.71
CA ALA A 503 0.69 -27.15 6.00
C ALA A 503 2.20 -27.41 5.86
N VAL A 504 2.62 -28.04 4.75
CA VAL A 504 4.04 -28.27 4.46
C VAL A 504 4.78 -26.94 4.30
N VAL A 505 4.22 -25.94 3.62
CA VAL A 505 4.83 -24.60 3.50
C VAL A 505 5.06 -23.97 4.87
N THR A 506 4.04 -23.98 5.72
CA THR A 506 4.12 -23.43 7.08
C THR A 506 5.16 -24.17 7.94
N ASN A 507 5.22 -25.50 7.81
CA ASN A 507 6.21 -26.32 8.51
C ASN A 507 7.63 -26.06 7.99
N ASP A 508 7.83 -25.93 6.69
CA ASP A 508 9.11 -25.59 6.08
C ASP A 508 9.62 -24.23 6.62
N ILE A 509 8.75 -23.21 6.67
CA ILE A 509 9.09 -21.88 7.22
C ILE A 509 9.43 -21.97 8.71
N SER A 510 8.65 -22.70 9.49
CA SER A 510 8.93 -22.92 10.92
C SER A 510 10.27 -23.65 11.13
N HIS A 511 10.56 -24.67 10.33
CA HIS A 511 11.83 -25.38 10.37
C HIS A 511 13.04 -24.48 10.03
N ILE A 512 12.89 -23.60 9.06
CA ILE A 512 13.90 -22.58 8.72
C ILE A 512 14.11 -21.66 9.93
N ALA A 513 13.04 -21.14 10.53
CA ALA A 513 13.13 -20.30 11.72
C ALA A 513 13.81 -20.99 12.91
N ASP A 514 13.49 -22.28 13.13
CA ASP A 514 14.12 -23.09 14.19
C ASP A 514 15.62 -23.25 13.96
N THR A 515 16.02 -23.50 12.71
CA THR A 515 17.42 -23.64 12.34
C THR A 515 18.19 -22.33 12.51
N ILE A 516 17.56 -21.20 12.15
CA ILE A 516 18.14 -19.87 12.33
C ILE A 516 18.37 -19.56 13.81
N ARG A 517 17.40 -19.86 14.68
CA ARG A 517 17.52 -19.64 16.15
C ARG A 517 18.71 -20.36 16.79
N GLN A 518 19.16 -21.46 16.20
CA GLN A 518 20.35 -22.18 16.68
C GLN A 518 21.67 -21.50 16.29
N ASN A 519 21.64 -20.48 15.42
CA ASN A 519 22.81 -19.70 14.99
C ASN A 519 22.66 -18.24 15.42
N ALA A 520 23.34 -17.86 16.50
CA ALA A 520 23.24 -16.53 17.07
C ALA A 520 23.66 -15.41 16.09
N ALA A 521 24.73 -15.62 15.33
CA ALA A 521 25.22 -14.65 14.36
C ALA A 521 24.21 -14.43 13.21
N LEU A 522 23.61 -15.50 12.70
CA LEU A 522 22.57 -15.42 11.66
C LEU A 522 21.30 -14.75 12.19
N THR A 523 20.92 -15.08 13.43
CA THR A 523 19.76 -14.46 14.10
C THR A 523 19.98 -12.95 14.25
N GLU A 524 21.17 -12.53 14.69
CA GLU A 524 21.54 -11.12 14.84
C GLU A 524 21.55 -10.42 13.46
N ALA A 525 22.12 -11.03 12.42
CA ALA A 525 22.12 -10.50 11.06
C ALA A 525 20.69 -10.28 10.52
N ILE A 526 19.76 -11.18 10.79
CA ILE A 526 18.35 -11.00 10.38
C ILE A 526 17.69 -9.87 11.16
N TRP A 527 17.97 -9.74 12.46
CA TRP A 527 17.43 -8.65 13.27
C TRP A 527 18.03 -7.29 12.93
N SER A 528 19.31 -7.25 12.55
CA SER A 528 19.99 -6.03 12.07
C SER A 528 19.54 -5.59 10.67
N GLY A 529 18.71 -6.38 9.98
CA GLY A 529 18.13 -6.01 8.69
C GLY A 529 18.95 -6.42 7.48
N SER A 530 19.86 -7.38 7.62
CA SER A 530 20.62 -7.91 6.48
C SER A 530 19.72 -8.41 5.37
N THR A 531 20.09 -8.12 4.12
CA THR A 531 19.30 -8.53 2.95
C THR A 531 19.40 -10.03 2.70
N TYR A 532 18.43 -10.62 2.00
CA TYR A 532 18.47 -12.03 1.59
C TYR A 532 19.78 -12.38 0.86
N LYS A 533 20.22 -11.50 -0.03
CA LYS A 533 21.47 -11.68 -0.78
C LYS A 533 22.68 -11.73 0.13
N THR A 534 22.77 -10.82 1.10
CA THR A 534 23.85 -10.77 2.10
C THR A 534 23.86 -12.03 2.95
N LEU A 535 22.69 -12.42 3.50
CA LEU A 535 22.54 -13.62 4.30
C LEU A 535 22.93 -14.90 3.54
N CYS A 536 22.57 -14.99 2.25
CA CYS A 536 22.99 -16.12 1.41
C CYS A 536 24.51 -16.16 1.16
N THR A 537 25.18 -15.01 1.15
CA THR A 537 26.61 -14.91 0.94
C THR A 537 27.40 -15.26 2.22
N GLU A 538 26.97 -14.73 3.36
CA GLU A 538 27.66 -14.88 4.64
C GLU A 538 27.34 -16.20 5.35
N PHE A 539 26.15 -16.76 5.09
CA PHE A 539 25.67 -17.98 5.74
C PHE A 539 25.27 -19.06 4.71
N PRO A 540 26.21 -19.88 4.21
CA PRO A 540 25.93 -20.91 3.21
C PRO A 540 24.84 -21.91 3.63
N ALA A 541 24.72 -22.22 4.92
CA ALA A 541 23.68 -23.09 5.44
C ALA A 541 22.28 -22.46 5.30
N PHE A 542 22.16 -21.16 5.53
CA PHE A 542 20.93 -20.39 5.29
C PHE A 542 20.55 -20.45 3.81
N LYS A 543 21.51 -20.19 2.91
CA LYS A 543 21.29 -20.29 1.47
C LYS A 543 20.75 -21.67 1.09
N GLN A 544 21.36 -22.74 1.57
CA GLN A 544 20.92 -24.11 1.24
C GLN A 544 19.48 -24.40 1.70
N LEU A 545 19.10 -23.90 2.89
CA LEU A 545 17.74 -24.05 3.43
C LEU A 545 16.72 -23.27 2.59
N THR A 546 17.02 -22.03 2.28
CA THR A 546 16.12 -21.14 1.54
C THR A 546 16.04 -21.53 0.07
N ASP A 547 17.13 -21.94 -0.59
CA ASP A 547 17.12 -22.48 -1.96
C ASP A 547 16.19 -23.70 -2.06
N LYS A 548 16.23 -24.59 -1.07
CA LYS A 548 15.33 -25.76 -1.00
C LYS A 548 13.86 -25.33 -0.87
N PHE A 549 13.59 -24.34 -0.03
CA PHE A 549 12.25 -23.76 0.11
C PHE A 549 11.77 -23.10 -1.17
N ILE A 550 12.60 -22.24 -1.78
CA ILE A 550 12.26 -21.50 -3.01
C ILE A 550 12.07 -22.48 -4.18
N THR A 551 12.89 -23.49 -4.32
CA THR A 551 12.71 -24.53 -5.36
C THR A 551 11.33 -25.21 -5.23
N ARG A 552 10.86 -25.45 -4.02
CA ARG A 552 9.58 -26.14 -3.76
C ARG A 552 8.38 -25.19 -3.81
N ASN A 553 8.51 -24.01 -3.20
CA ASN A 553 7.38 -23.11 -2.88
C ASN A 553 7.53 -21.70 -3.48
N GLY A 554 8.59 -21.46 -4.26
CA GLY A 554 8.97 -20.13 -4.72
C GLY A 554 7.95 -19.45 -5.63
N PHE A 555 7.07 -20.19 -6.27
CA PHE A 555 5.98 -19.67 -7.10
C PHE A 555 4.85 -19.01 -6.28
N LYS A 556 4.80 -19.22 -4.97
CA LYS A 556 3.77 -18.62 -4.12
C LYS A 556 3.88 -17.11 -4.10
N SER A 557 2.72 -16.46 -4.18
CA SER A 557 2.57 -15.01 -4.22
C SER A 557 1.70 -14.50 -3.08
N ASP A 558 1.65 -13.19 -2.87
CA ASP A 558 0.73 -12.54 -1.96
C ASP A 558 -0.73 -12.83 -2.34
N TYR A 559 -1.62 -12.83 -1.35
CA TYR A 559 -3.08 -12.87 -1.50
C TYR A 559 -3.66 -14.16 -2.10
N ASN A 560 -2.97 -15.31 -2.10
CA ASN A 560 -3.41 -16.53 -2.80
C ASN A 560 -3.82 -16.24 -4.24
N CYS A 561 -3.05 -15.43 -4.95
CA CYS A 561 -3.57 -14.65 -6.03
C CYS A 561 -3.80 -15.39 -7.31
N TYR A 562 -4.98 -15.18 -7.80
CA TYR A 562 -5.35 -15.26 -9.21
C TYR A 562 -4.97 -13.96 -9.92
N CYS A 563 -3.86 -13.35 -9.56
CA CYS A 563 -3.37 -12.08 -10.09
C CYS A 563 -1.99 -12.25 -10.70
N ILE A 564 -1.89 -11.92 -11.98
CA ILE A 564 -0.64 -11.99 -12.75
C ILE A 564 0.39 -10.98 -12.20
N GLU A 565 -0.06 -9.92 -11.54
CA GLU A 565 0.81 -8.88 -10.99
C GLU A 565 1.46 -9.24 -9.65
N ALA A 566 0.91 -10.23 -8.94
CA ALA A 566 1.41 -10.60 -7.61
C ALA A 566 2.82 -11.20 -7.70
N LYS A 567 3.76 -10.61 -6.97
CA LYS A 567 5.14 -11.10 -6.96
C LYS A 567 5.29 -12.35 -6.09
N THR A 568 6.20 -13.22 -6.49
CA THR A 568 6.46 -14.52 -5.86
C THR A 568 7.73 -14.49 -5.01
N PHE A 569 7.99 -15.54 -4.21
CA PHE A 569 9.28 -15.66 -3.50
C PHE A 569 10.48 -15.80 -4.44
N ILE A 570 10.28 -16.29 -5.67
CA ILE A 570 11.35 -16.32 -6.68
C ILE A 570 11.77 -14.89 -7.05
N GLU A 571 10.80 -14.00 -7.19
CA GLU A 571 11.02 -12.62 -7.61
C GLU A 571 11.39 -11.70 -6.45
N GLU A 572 10.86 -11.95 -5.25
CA GLU A 572 11.12 -11.19 -4.03
C GLU A 572 11.45 -12.12 -2.84
N PRO A 573 12.63 -12.74 -2.81
CA PRO A 573 13.01 -13.66 -1.73
C PRO A 573 13.12 -12.99 -0.35
N GLU A 574 13.26 -11.65 -0.31
CA GLU A 574 13.20 -10.86 0.94
C GLU A 574 11.92 -11.10 1.75
N ARG A 575 10.82 -11.43 1.10
CA ARG A 575 9.55 -11.75 1.76
C ARG A 575 9.68 -12.93 2.73
N LEU A 576 10.52 -13.90 2.40
CA LEU A 576 10.76 -15.06 3.27
C LEU A 576 11.38 -14.62 4.60
N ILE A 577 12.32 -13.65 4.56
CA ILE A 577 12.93 -13.10 5.78
C ILE A 577 11.89 -12.37 6.63
N ASN A 578 11.01 -11.58 5.98
CA ASN A 578 9.97 -10.84 6.69
C ASN A 578 8.99 -11.76 7.42
N ILE A 579 8.72 -12.95 6.87
CA ILE A 579 7.87 -13.97 7.49
C ILE A 579 8.62 -14.69 8.64
N ILE A 580 9.90 -14.98 8.45
CA ILE A 580 10.72 -15.69 9.44
C ILE A 580 11.04 -14.83 10.66
N ARG A 581 11.34 -13.54 10.47
CA ARG A 581 11.78 -12.63 11.53
C ARG A 581 10.89 -12.64 12.78
N PRO A 582 9.55 -12.50 12.70
CA PRO A 582 8.68 -12.58 13.88
C PRO A 582 8.72 -13.94 14.56
N LEU A 583 8.93 -15.02 13.79
CA LEU A 583 8.97 -16.38 14.33
C LEU A 583 10.21 -16.65 15.18
N LEU A 584 11.30 -15.90 15.02
CA LEU A 584 12.51 -16.08 15.81
C LEU A 584 12.27 -15.80 17.31
N ASN A 585 11.22 -15.06 17.66
CA ASN A 585 10.82 -14.79 19.05
C ASN A 585 9.86 -15.82 19.65
N THR A 586 9.48 -16.88 18.93
CA THR A 586 8.48 -17.86 19.38
C THR A 586 9.11 -19.23 19.61
N ASN A 587 8.86 -19.84 20.77
CA ASN A 587 9.40 -21.16 21.17
C ASN A 587 8.30 -22.24 21.17
N GLU A 588 7.49 -22.38 20.13
CA GLU A 588 6.36 -23.32 20.21
C GLU A 588 6.43 -24.43 19.15
N HIS A 589 6.77 -25.62 19.63
CA HIS A 589 6.69 -26.88 18.87
C HIS A 589 5.43 -27.73 19.12
N ASN A 590 4.52 -27.34 20.05
CA ASN A 590 3.55 -28.31 20.59
C ASN A 590 2.13 -28.28 19.99
N LEU A 591 1.71 -27.21 19.31
CA LEU A 591 0.33 -27.04 18.83
C LEU A 591 -0.14 -28.14 17.85
N TYR A 592 0.73 -28.59 16.95
CA TYR A 592 0.37 -29.66 16.01
C TYR A 592 0.06 -30.97 16.72
N ASN A 593 0.91 -31.40 17.67
CA ASN A 593 0.75 -32.64 18.42
C ASN A 593 -0.51 -32.59 19.31
N GLU A 594 -0.77 -31.48 19.98
CA GLU A 594 -1.97 -31.31 20.79
C GLU A 594 -3.26 -31.48 19.97
N LYS A 595 -3.28 -30.95 18.72
CA LYS A 595 -4.42 -31.10 17.82
C LYS A 595 -4.61 -32.51 17.31
N VAL A 596 -3.52 -33.21 17.00
CA VAL A 596 -3.60 -34.64 16.64
C VAL A 596 -4.21 -35.43 17.78
N HIS A 597 -3.77 -35.19 19.02
CA HIS A 597 -4.35 -35.86 20.20
C HIS A 597 -5.82 -35.50 20.42
N THR A 598 -6.20 -34.22 20.16
CA THR A 598 -7.61 -33.79 20.25
C THR A 598 -8.46 -34.54 19.23
N TYR A 599 -8.01 -34.65 17.98
CA TYR A 599 -8.71 -35.40 16.94
C TYR A 599 -8.88 -36.88 17.30
N GLU A 600 -7.81 -37.54 17.76
CA GLU A 600 -7.86 -38.94 18.17
C GLU A 600 -8.83 -39.17 19.33
N SER A 601 -8.80 -38.27 20.33
CA SER A 601 -9.72 -38.31 21.47
C SER A 601 -11.19 -38.18 21.03
N VAL A 602 -11.47 -37.21 20.13
CA VAL A 602 -12.81 -36.99 19.55
C VAL A 602 -13.28 -38.24 18.81
N MET A 603 -12.42 -38.88 18.00
CA MET A 603 -12.76 -40.07 17.24
C MET A 603 -13.04 -41.28 18.18
N GLN A 604 -12.31 -41.42 19.27
CA GLN A 604 -12.59 -42.43 20.27
C GLN A 604 -13.94 -42.24 20.96
N GLN A 605 -14.26 -41.02 21.34
CA GLN A 605 -15.56 -40.67 21.97
C GLN A 605 -16.72 -40.90 20.98
N LEU A 606 -16.58 -40.52 19.71
CA LEU A 606 -17.56 -40.78 18.68
C LEU A 606 -17.81 -42.25 18.48
N LYS A 607 -16.76 -43.09 18.56
CA LYS A 607 -16.89 -44.55 18.50
C LYS A 607 -17.73 -45.09 19.65
N GLN A 608 -17.57 -44.56 20.85
CA GLN A 608 -18.38 -44.92 22.01
C GLN A 608 -19.84 -44.47 21.85
N ILE A 609 -20.08 -43.22 21.40
CA ILE A 609 -21.42 -42.66 21.26
C ILE A 609 -22.24 -43.35 20.16
N TYR A 610 -21.62 -43.69 19.04
CA TYR A 610 -22.34 -44.18 17.85
C TYR A 610 -22.26 -45.70 17.68
N GLY A 611 -21.37 -46.43 18.42
CA GLY A 611 -21.27 -47.85 18.41
C GLY A 611 -21.27 -48.47 17.02
N LYS A 612 -22.25 -49.35 16.73
CA LYS A 612 -22.39 -50.03 15.42
C LYS A 612 -22.56 -49.08 14.21
N HIS A 613 -22.97 -47.84 14.40
CA HIS A 613 -23.11 -46.83 13.35
C HIS A 613 -21.84 -46.05 13.10
N TYR A 614 -20.82 -46.18 13.96
CA TYR A 614 -19.55 -45.45 13.85
C TYR A 614 -18.84 -45.63 12.51
N PRO A 615 -18.75 -46.84 11.89
CA PRO A 615 -18.03 -46.99 10.62
C PRO A 615 -18.54 -46.11 9.50
N HIS A 616 -19.85 -45.85 9.44
CA HIS A 616 -20.43 -44.94 8.44
C HIS A 616 -20.04 -43.46 8.70
N ILE A 617 -20.03 -43.07 9.99
CA ILE A 617 -19.64 -41.72 10.39
C ILE A 617 -18.15 -41.50 10.15
N GLU A 618 -17.32 -42.49 10.52
CA GLU A 618 -15.89 -42.44 10.28
C GLU A 618 -15.56 -42.30 8.78
N LYS A 619 -16.26 -43.08 7.93
CA LYS A 619 -16.10 -43.00 6.49
C LYS A 619 -16.43 -41.61 5.96
N ASP A 620 -17.54 -41.03 6.41
CA ASP A 620 -17.93 -39.67 6.01
C ASP A 620 -16.95 -38.60 6.52
N ILE A 621 -16.43 -38.76 7.76
CA ILE A 621 -15.39 -37.88 8.30
C ILE A 621 -14.12 -37.97 7.44
N ARG A 622 -13.73 -39.14 7.00
CA ARG A 622 -12.57 -39.38 6.13
C ARG A 622 -12.78 -38.66 4.78
N ASN A 623 -13.96 -38.75 4.17
CA ASN A 623 -14.25 -38.05 2.96
C ASN A 623 -14.25 -36.51 3.16
N PHE A 624 -14.77 -36.04 4.28
CA PHE A 624 -14.78 -34.62 4.63
C PHE A 624 -13.35 -34.07 4.79
N ARG A 625 -12.49 -34.81 5.47
CA ARG A 625 -11.06 -34.50 5.58
C ARG A 625 -10.36 -34.49 4.22
N TYR A 626 -10.67 -35.50 3.38
CA TYR A 626 -10.11 -35.59 2.03
C TYR A 626 -10.54 -34.40 1.15
N PHE A 627 -11.79 -33.99 1.19
CA PHE A 627 -12.23 -32.80 0.45
C PHE A 627 -11.51 -31.52 0.89
N HIS A 628 -11.17 -31.44 2.17
CA HIS A 628 -10.34 -30.30 2.62
C HIS A 628 -8.91 -30.39 2.05
N VAL A 629 -8.30 -31.55 2.03
CA VAL A 629 -6.99 -31.75 1.38
C VAL A 629 -7.06 -31.36 -0.09
N VAL A 630 -8.07 -31.84 -0.82
CA VAL A 630 -8.29 -31.47 -2.24
C VAL A 630 -8.44 -29.96 -2.42
N ARG A 631 -9.13 -29.30 -1.50
CA ARG A 631 -9.29 -27.84 -1.53
C ARG A 631 -7.92 -27.14 -1.46
N GLU A 632 -7.06 -27.54 -0.53
CA GLU A 632 -5.75 -26.92 -0.33
C GLU A 632 -4.76 -27.27 -1.46
N GLU A 633 -4.73 -28.52 -1.87
CA GLU A 633 -3.84 -28.99 -2.93
C GLU A 633 -4.23 -28.42 -4.30
N SER A 634 -5.53 -28.32 -4.62
CA SER A 634 -5.99 -27.68 -5.83
C SER A 634 -5.68 -26.18 -5.85
N GLN A 635 -5.68 -25.52 -4.69
CA GLN A 635 -5.23 -24.12 -4.57
C GLN A 635 -3.74 -24.02 -4.91
N TYR A 636 -2.92 -24.90 -4.38
CA TYR A 636 -1.50 -24.96 -4.66
C TYR A 636 -1.20 -25.17 -6.17
N LEU A 637 -1.97 -26.02 -6.84
CA LEU A 637 -1.86 -26.25 -8.28
C LEU A 637 -2.22 -24.97 -9.08
N TRP A 638 -3.27 -24.25 -8.67
CA TRP A 638 -3.64 -22.98 -9.29
C TRP A 638 -2.54 -21.94 -9.17
N GLU A 639 -2.03 -21.73 -7.98
CA GLU A 639 -0.95 -20.75 -7.76
C GLU A 639 0.28 -21.09 -8.61
N THR A 640 0.58 -22.38 -8.74
CA THR A 640 1.66 -22.83 -9.65
C THR A 640 1.33 -22.50 -11.11
N LEU A 641 0.10 -22.77 -11.56
CA LEU A 641 -0.34 -22.45 -12.93
C LEU A 641 -0.23 -20.94 -13.21
N PHE A 642 -0.72 -20.11 -12.29
CA PHE A 642 -0.68 -18.65 -12.44
C PHE A 642 0.75 -18.09 -12.49
N TYR A 643 1.67 -18.67 -11.75
CA TYR A 643 3.08 -18.32 -11.89
C TYR A 643 3.56 -18.51 -13.34
N TYR A 644 3.24 -19.63 -13.98
CA TYR A 644 3.64 -19.91 -15.35
C TYR A 644 2.85 -19.08 -16.39
N VAL A 645 1.57 -18.82 -16.14
CA VAL A 645 0.80 -17.84 -16.94
C VAL A 645 1.51 -16.49 -16.93
N ARG A 646 1.99 -16.03 -15.80
CA ARG A 646 2.76 -14.81 -15.67
C ARG A 646 4.08 -14.83 -16.43
N GLN A 647 4.84 -15.96 -16.42
CA GLN A 647 6.04 -16.07 -17.22
C GLN A 647 5.71 -15.97 -18.72
N CYS A 648 4.64 -16.62 -19.16
CA CYS A 648 4.17 -16.51 -20.55
C CYS A 648 3.75 -15.06 -20.90
N VAL A 649 3.01 -14.39 -20.04
CA VAL A 649 2.58 -12.98 -20.21
C VAL A 649 3.80 -12.05 -20.33
N ARG A 650 4.84 -12.24 -19.50
CA ARG A 650 6.12 -11.50 -19.62
C ARG A 650 6.76 -11.76 -20.97
N ARG A 651 6.84 -13.01 -21.38
CA ARG A 651 7.42 -13.38 -22.67
C ARG A 651 6.67 -12.77 -23.85
N ILE A 652 5.34 -12.81 -23.84
CA ILE A 652 4.52 -12.17 -24.87
C ILE A 652 4.80 -10.67 -24.92
N ASN A 653 4.88 -10.02 -23.77
CA ASN A 653 5.14 -8.59 -23.70
C ASN A 653 6.52 -8.23 -24.26
N ILE A 654 7.56 -9.01 -23.98
CA ILE A 654 8.88 -8.86 -24.56
C ILE A 654 8.81 -9.00 -26.09
N LEU A 655 8.12 -10.03 -26.58
CA LEU A 655 8.02 -10.30 -28.03
C LEU A 655 7.23 -9.24 -28.81
N LEU A 656 6.27 -8.56 -28.18
CA LEU A 656 5.41 -7.55 -28.84
C LEU A 656 5.88 -6.11 -28.62
N PHE A 657 6.56 -5.82 -27.50
CA PHE A 657 6.91 -4.44 -27.09
C PHE A 657 8.39 -4.24 -26.77
N ASP A 658 9.21 -5.29 -26.82
CA ASP A 658 10.60 -5.27 -26.36
C ASP A 658 10.75 -4.74 -24.91
N SER A 659 9.80 -5.12 -24.04
CA SER A 659 9.70 -4.64 -22.68
C SER A 659 9.24 -5.73 -21.70
N GLU A 660 9.82 -5.76 -20.52
CA GLU A 660 9.37 -6.63 -19.42
C GLU A 660 8.14 -6.09 -18.68
N ASP A 661 7.78 -4.83 -18.92
CA ASP A 661 6.67 -4.15 -18.23
C ASP A 661 5.30 -4.58 -18.77
N TYR A 662 4.95 -5.83 -18.53
CA TYR A 662 3.66 -6.40 -18.92
C TYR A 662 2.46 -5.74 -18.20
N LYS A 663 2.68 -5.10 -17.04
CA LYS A 663 1.63 -4.41 -16.29
C LYS A 663 1.05 -3.25 -17.09
N HIS A 664 1.90 -2.42 -17.67
CA HIS A 664 1.47 -1.35 -18.57
C HIS A 664 1.29 -1.82 -20.01
N GLY A 665 1.61 -3.09 -20.31
CA GLY A 665 1.44 -3.76 -21.58
C GLY A 665 0.18 -4.63 -21.66
N ILE A 666 0.38 -5.87 -22.07
CA ILE A 666 -0.69 -6.82 -22.45
C ILE A 666 -1.63 -7.24 -21.31
N ALA A 667 -1.24 -7.07 -20.04
CA ALA A 667 -2.14 -7.33 -18.90
C ALA A 667 -3.41 -6.47 -18.94
N ASN A 668 -3.40 -5.38 -19.71
CA ASN A 668 -4.57 -4.52 -19.94
C ASN A 668 -5.49 -4.98 -21.07
N LEU A 669 -5.20 -6.10 -21.73
CA LEU A 669 -6.10 -6.73 -22.69
C LEU A 669 -6.94 -7.80 -21.99
N PHE A 670 -8.23 -7.88 -22.36
CA PHE A 670 -9.04 -9.02 -22.01
C PHE A 670 -8.48 -10.28 -22.67
N HIS A 671 -8.71 -11.46 -22.10
CA HIS A 671 -8.21 -12.72 -22.64
C HIS A 671 -8.57 -12.89 -24.13
N ARG A 672 -9.81 -12.59 -24.49
CA ARG A 672 -10.23 -12.65 -25.91
C ARG A 672 -9.44 -11.70 -26.80
N GLU A 673 -9.23 -10.46 -26.37
CA GLU A 673 -8.43 -9.46 -27.11
C GLU A 673 -6.97 -9.89 -27.25
N LEU A 674 -6.40 -10.45 -26.17
CA LEU A 674 -5.06 -11.02 -26.19
C LEU A 674 -4.96 -12.17 -27.21
N MET A 675 -5.95 -13.07 -27.24
CA MET A 675 -5.96 -14.17 -28.21
C MET A 675 -6.06 -13.68 -29.66
N GLU A 676 -6.81 -12.61 -29.92
CA GLU A 676 -6.88 -11.97 -31.27
C GLU A 676 -5.49 -11.42 -31.67
N VAL A 677 -4.78 -10.75 -30.76
CA VAL A 677 -3.40 -10.26 -30.99
C VAL A 677 -2.42 -11.40 -31.22
N LEU A 678 -2.48 -12.45 -30.41
CA LEU A 678 -1.60 -13.61 -30.53
C LEU A 678 -1.80 -14.38 -31.83
N ASN A 679 -3.05 -14.57 -32.25
CA ASN A 679 -3.39 -15.22 -33.54
C ASN A 679 -2.93 -14.37 -34.73
N ALA A 680 -3.00 -13.04 -34.62
CA ALA A 680 -2.45 -12.12 -35.63
C ALA A 680 -0.91 -12.05 -35.60
N ARG A 681 -0.25 -12.56 -34.56
CA ARG A 681 1.20 -12.48 -34.30
C ARG A 681 1.75 -11.06 -34.32
N SER A 682 0.92 -10.08 -34.09
CA SER A 682 1.27 -8.65 -34.08
C SER A 682 0.22 -7.87 -33.32
N ILE A 683 0.62 -6.71 -32.80
CA ILE A 683 -0.29 -5.79 -32.13
C ILE A 683 -0.49 -4.54 -32.98
N ASP A 684 -1.74 -4.29 -33.35
CA ASP A 684 -2.13 -3.10 -34.10
C ASP A 684 -2.37 -1.86 -33.18
N ASN A 685 -2.63 -0.71 -33.81
CA ASN A 685 -2.85 0.54 -33.10
C ASN A 685 -4.13 0.53 -32.25
N VAL A 686 -5.16 -0.25 -32.64
CA VAL A 686 -6.41 -0.35 -31.90
C VAL A 686 -6.16 -0.94 -30.50
N TYR A 687 -5.39 -2.02 -30.43
CA TYR A 687 -5.05 -2.64 -29.14
C TYR A 687 -4.05 -1.81 -28.34
N LYS A 688 -3.10 -1.13 -28.99
CA LYS A 688 -2.21 -0.18 -28.32
C LYS A 688 -2.97 0.97 -27.66
N GLU A 689 -3.97 1.53 -28.35
CA GLU A 689 -4.85 2.57 -27.79
C GLU A 689 -5.70 2.05 -26.64
N LYS A 690 -6.23 0.81 -26.73
CA LYS A 690 -6.95 0.18 -25.61
C LYS A 690 -6.07 0.03 -24.38
N ILE A 691 -4.84 -0.45 -24.54
CA ILE A 691 -3.86 -0.59 -23.47
C ILE A 691 -3.58 0.78 -22.83
N ALA A 692 -3.25 1.79 -23.64
CA ALA A 692 -2.95 3.13 -23.15
C ALA A 692 -4.13 3.73 -22.37
N ARG A 693 -5.34 3.62 -22.90
CA ARG A 693 -6.56 4.11 -22.25
C ARG A 693 -6.84 3.40 -20.94
N ARG A 694 -6.71 2.08 -20.87
CA ARG A 694 -6.93 1.33 -19.62
C ARG A 694 -5.87 1.62 -18.57
N ASN A 695 -4.61 1.82 -18.97
CA ASN A 695 -3.56 2.28 -18.07
C ASN A 695 -3.86 3.67 -17.51
N GLU A 696 -4.26 4.63 -18.34
CA GLU A 696 -4.67 5.97 -17.90
C GLU A 696 -5.82 5.93 -16.90
N LYS A 697 -6.78 5.00 -17.08
CA LYS A 697 -7.98 4.89 -16.24
C LYS A 697 -7.81 3.97 -15.04
N PHE A 698 -6.71 3.23 -14.92
CA PHE A 698 -6.52 2.27 -13.85
C PHE A 698 -6.55 2.89 -12.44
N PRO A 699 -5.93 4.08 -12.18
CA PRO A 699 -6.06 4.75 -10.89
C PRO A 699 -7.51 5.13 -10.54
N LEU A 700 -8.35 5.44 -11.52
CA LEU A 700 -9.79 5.64 -11.31
C LEU A 700 -10.49 4.30 -11.01
N ALA A 701 -10.10 3.21 -11.69
CA ALA A 701 -10.64 1.88 -11.44
C ALA A 701 -10.39 1.43 -10.00
N GLU A 702 -9.21 1.68 -9.45
CA GLU A 702 -8.89 1.40 -8.05
C GLU A 702 -9.79 2.19 -7.10
N LYS A 703 -9.97 3.49 -7.33
CA LYS A 703 -10.85 4.35 -6.52
C LYS A 703 -12.33 3.91 -6.58
N VAL A 704 -12.82 3.56 -7.78
CA VAL A 704 -14.20 3.07 -7.97
C VAL A 704 -14.39 1.73 -7.27
N TRP A 705 -13.40 0.82 -7.37
CA TRP A 705 -13.44 -0.48 -6.71
C TRP A 705 -13.48 -0.33 -5.20
N GLU A 706 -12.58 0.46 -4.61
CA GLU A 706 -12.58 0.75 -3.17
C GLU A 706 -13.91 1.36 -2.70
N ALA A 707 -14.39 2.38 -3.40
CA ALA A 707 -15.66 3.00 -3.07
C ALA A 707 -16.85 2.03 -3.22
N SER A 708 -16.82 1.10 -4.19
CA SER A 708 -17.87 0.10 -4.37
C SER A 708 -17.86 -0.97 -3.27
N LYS A 709 -16.68 -1.34 -2.74
CA LYS A 709 -16.57 -2.26 -1.60
C LYS A 709 -17.32 -1.72 -0.37
N LEU A 710 -17.23 -0.42 -0.11
CA LEU A 710 -17.93 0.21 1.02
C LEU A 710 -19.46 0.07 0.98
N LEU A 711 -20.05 -0.14 -0.20
CA LEU A 711 -21.50 -0.40 -0.30
C LEU A 711 -21.90 -1.79 0.23
N VAL A 712 -20.98 -2.72 0.31
CA VAL A 712 -21.21 -4.09 0.82
C VAL A 712 -21.26 -4.11 2.34
N PHE A 713 -20.46 -3.28 2.99
CA PHE A 713 -20.29 -3.26 4.43
C PHE A 713 -21.11 -2.12 5.08
N ASP A 714 -21.62 -2.35 6.28
CA ASP A 714 -22.37 -1.32 7.02
C ASP A 714 -21.41 -0.48 7.88
N SER A 715 -21.21 0.78 7.47
CA SER A 715 -20.21 1.71 8.07
C SER A 715 -20.72 2.58 9.24
N LYS A 716 -21.96 2.38 9.70
CA LYS A 716 -22.59 3.24 10.70
C LYS A 716 -22.46 2.67 12.11
N GLY A 717 -21.70 3.33 12.98
CA GLY A 717 -21.63 3.08 14.43
C GLY A 717 -20.21 2.90 14.97
N ASP A 718 -20.08 2.98 16.31
CA ASP A 718 -18.80 2.81 17.03
C ASP A 718 -18.36 1.34 17.09
N VAL A 719 -19.28 0.42 16.83
CA VAL A 719 -19.01 -1.01 16.81
C VAL A 719 -18.97 -1.50 15.36
N LEU A 720 -17.84 -2.05 14.95
CA LEU A 720 -17.73 -2.77 13.69
C LEU A 720 -18.38 -4.14 13.82
N LYS A 721 -19.22 -4.50 12.83
CA LYS A 721 -19.86 -5.80 12.75
C LYS A 721 -19.36 -6.59 11.58
N GLY A 722 -19.03 -7.84 11.83
CA GLY A 722 -18.53 -8.77 10.83
C GLY A 722 -19.07 -10.17 11.04
N VAL A 723 -18.43 -11.13 10.39
CA VAL A 723 -18.71 -12.56 10.53
C VAL A 723 -17.84 -13.12 11.65
N SER A 724 -18.44 -13.88 12.57
CA SER A 724 -17.69 -14.68 13.54
C SER A 724 -16.78 -15.67 12.80
N GLY A 725 -15.49 -15.36 12.77
CA GLY A 725 -14.46 -16.22 12.20
C GLY A 725 -14.05 -17.33 13.15
N SER A 726 -13.82 -16.99 14.41
CA SER A 726 -13.49 -17.88 15.51
C SER A 726 -14.07 -17.33 16.81
N GLN A 727 -14.53 -18.22 17.68
CA GLN A 727 -15.18 -17.87 18.95
C GLN A 727 -14.18 -17.37 19.99
N GLY A 728 -14.69 -16.70 21.02
CA GLY A 728 -13.90 -16.12 22.10
C GLY A 728 -13.99 -14.62 22.15
N SER A 729 -13.33 -14.01 23.11
CA SER A 729 -13.19 -12.55 23.24
C SER A 729 -11.79 -12.21 23.73
N ALA A 730 -11.19 -11.20 23.16
CA ALA A 730 -9.88 -10.72 23.56
C ALA A 730 -9.84 -9.18 23.49
N VAL A 731 -8.93 -8.62 24.30
CA VAL A 731 -8.56 -7.20 24.25
C VAL A 731 -7.07 -7.13 23.95
N GLY A 732 -6.67 -6.28 23.04
CA GLY A 732 -5.27 -6.11 22.67
C GLY A 732 -5.04 -4.83 21.89
N LYS A 733 -3.75 -4.51 21.69
CA LYS A 733 -3.33 -3.38 20.86
C LYS A 733 -3.47 -3.73 19.39
N VAL A 734 -4.01 -2.81 18.63
CA VAL A 734 -4.09 -2.91 17.18
C VAL A 734 -2.68 -2.94 16.58
N CYS A 735 -2.44 -3.91 15.73
CA CYS A 735 -1.31 -3.93 14.83
C CYS A 735 -1.84 -4.07 13.40
N ILE A 736 -1.81 -2.96 12.65
CA ILE A 736 -2.27 -2.94 11.26
C ILE A 736 -1.15 -3.46 10.37
N ILE A 737 -1.47 -4.53 9.64
CA ILE A 737 -0.55 -5.14 8.69
C ILE A 737 -1.26 -5.24 7.34
N LEU A 738 -0.71 -4.56 6.35
CA LEU A 738 -1.28 -4.49 5.01
C LEU A 738 -0.56 -5.39 4.01
N SER A 739 0.68 -5.78 4.32
CA SER A 739 1.49 -6.65 3.46
C SER A 739 2.48 -7.47 4.28
N PRO A 740 3.02 -8.58 3.75
CA PRO A 740 4.06 -9.36 4.40
C PRO A 740 5.33 -8.57 4.77
N ALA A 741 5.62 -7.48 4.06
CA ALA A 741 6.74 -6.60 4.39
C ALA A 741 6.63 -5.95 5.80
N GLU A 742 5.42 -5.92 6.36
CA GLU A 742 5.12 -5.30 7.65
C GLU A 742 5.01 -6.30 8.81
N PHE A 743 5.21 -7.59 8.57
CA PHE A 743 5.07 -8.65 9.59
C PHE A 743 5.94 -8.40 10.83
N TYR A 744 7.07 -7.72 10.67
CA TYR A 744 7.97 -7.36 11.76
C TYR A 744 7.35 -6.45 12.84
N LYS A 745 6.24 -5.76 12.52
CA LYS A 745 5.53 -4.88 13.47
C LYS A 745 4.83 -5.67 14.57
N MET A 746 4.41 -6.92 14.26
CA MET A 746 3.57 -7.73 15.12
C MET A 746 4.29 -8.17 16.40
N GLN A 747 3.69 -7.89 17.54
CA GLN A 747 4.18 -8.31 18.85
C GLN A 747 3.23 -9.34 19.49
N LYS A 748 3.74 -10.14 20.42
CA LYS A 748 2.92 -11.13 21.11
C LYS A 748 1.83 -10.45 21.94
N GLY A 749 0.58 -10.81 21.69
CA GLY A 749 -0.60 -10.26 22.37
C GLY A 749 -1.31 -9.13 21.61
N ASP A 750 -0.77 -8.70 20.47
CA ASP A 750 -1.45 -7.71 19.63
C ASP A 750 -2.69 -8.30 18.94
N VAL A 751 -3.60 -7.42 18.54
CA VAL A 751 -4.70 -7.77 17.63
C VAL A 751 -4.24 -7.51 16.20
N LEU A 752 -4.16 -8.57 15.41
CA LEU A 752 -3.87 -8.47 13.99
C LEU A 752 -5.05 -7.83 13.26
N VAL A 753 -4.85 -6.64 12.69
CA VAL A 753 -5.82 -5.95 11.84
C VAL A 753 -5.30 -5.90 10.42
N CYS A 754 -6.06 -6.45 9.46
CA CYS A 754 -5.59 -6.59 8.08
C CYS A 754 -6.75 -6.54 7.08
N HIS A 755 -6.42 -6.38 5.78
CA HIS A 755 -7.45 -6.50 4.73
C HIS A 755 -7.94 -7.94 4.57
N LEU A 756 -7.01 -8.88 4.49
CA LEU A 756 -7.25 -10.32 4.40
C LEU A 756 -5.98 -11.08 4.82
N THR A 757 -6.10 -12.38 4.98
CA THR A 757 -4.93 -13.24 5.23
C THR A 757 -4.87 -14.38 4.22
N ASP A 758 -3.67 -14.85 3.97
CA ASP A 758 -3.37 -16.04 3.20
C ASP A 758 -2.44 -16.99 3.99
N PRO A 759 -2.06 -18.15 3.48
CA PRO A 759 -1.24 -19.10 4.21
C PRO A 759 0.09 -18.56 4.75
N GLU A 760 0.67 -17.57 4.11
CA GLU A 760 1.91 -16.94 4.55
C GLU A 760 1.74 -16.15 5.86
N TRP A 761 0.52 -15.70 6.16
CA TRP A 761 0.18 -14.97 7.39
C TRP A 761 0.04 -15.88 8.61
N THR A 762 -0.03 -17.20 8.41
CA THR A 762 -0.20 -18.17 9.50
C THR A 762 0.77 -17.94 10.68
N PRO A 763 2.04 -17.56 10.48
CA PRO A 763 2.94 -17.26 11.58
C PRO A 763 2.48 -16.14 12.51
N LEU A 764 1.77 -15.12 12.00
CA LEU A 764 1.29 -13.99 12.80
C LEU A 764 0.19 -14.42 13.78
N PHE A 765 -0.59 -15.43 13.43
CA PHE A 765 -1.64 -15.94 14.32
C PHE A 765 -1.08 -16.52 15.63
N LYS A 766 0.18 -16.95 15.63
CA LYS A 766 0.87 -17.37 16.85
C LYS A 766 1.15 -16.23 17.82
N LEU A 767 1.27 -15.02 17.29
CA LEU A 767 1.55 -13.80 18.06
C LEU A 767 0.26 -13.10 18.45
N ALA A 768 -0.79 -13.22 17.63
CA ALA A 768 -2.03 -12.48 17.77
C ALA A 768 -2.85 -12.94 18.99
N SER A 769 -3.42 -11.98 19.73
CA SER A 769 -4.47 -12.23 20.73
C SER A 769 -5.85 -12.38 20.08
N ALA A 770 -6.07 -11.74 18.92
CA ALA A 770 -7.25 -11.85 18.09
C ALA A 770 -6.95 -11.41 16.66
N VAL A 771 -7.87 -11.69 15.73
CA VAL A 771 -7.76 -11.28 14.33
C VAL A 771 -9.00 -10.51 13.89
N VAL A 772 -8.78 -9.38 13.22
CA VAL A 772 -9.83 -8.58 12.58
C VAL A 772 -9.44 -8.37 11.12
N ALA A 773 -10.30 -8.79 10.20
CA ALA A 773 -10.03 -8.61 8.78
C ALA A 773 -11.18 -7.86 8.08
N ASP A 774 -10.81 -6.93 7.19
CA ASP A 774 -11.78 -6.16 6.42
C ASP A 774 -12.64 -7.04 5.52
N THR A 775 -12.02 -8.09 4.96
CA THR A 775 -12.72 -9.09 4.13
C THR A 775 -12.65 -10.46 4.80
N GLY A 776 -13.46 -11.39 4.32
CA GLY A 776 -13.44 -12.76 4.79
C GLY A 776 -14.80 -13.27 5.23
N SER A 777 -14.87 -14.57 5.40
CA SER A 777 -16.08 -15.31 5.76
C SER A 777 -15.75 -16.38 6.80
N ALA A 778 -16.76 -17.07 7.31
CA ALA A 778 -16.55 -18.18 8.23
C ALA A 778 -15.71 -19.34 7.64
N LEU A 779 -15.46 -19.34 6.35
CA LEU A 779 -14.70 -20.34 5.61
C LEU A 779 -13.39 -19.79 5.00
N SER A 780 -13.05 -18.53 5.29
CA SER A 780 -11.81 -17.91 4.84
C SER A 780 -10.59 -18.52 5.53
N HIS A 781 -9.41 -18.27 4.97
CA HIS A 781 -8.15 -18.66 5.59
C HIS A 781 -8.04 -18.11 7.02
N ALA A 782 -8.30 -16.82 7.21
CA ALA A 782 -8.29 -16.19 8.53
C ALA A 782 -9.17 -16.93 9.56
N ALA A 783 -10.40 -17.33 9.16
CA ALA A 783 -11.30 -18.04 10.04
C ALA A 783 -10.77 -19.43 10.42
N ILE A 784 -10.23 -20.15 9.45
CA ILE A 784 -9.72 -21.50 9.65
C ILE A 784 -8.51 -21.45 10.58
N VAL A 785 -7.54 -20.60 10.28
CA VAL A 785 -6.31 -20.48 11.07
C VAL A 785 -6.60 -19.93 12.47
N ALA A 786 -7.48 -18.92 12.61
CA ALA A 786 -7.85 -18.41 13.93
C ALA A 786 -8.46 -19.50 14.82
N ARG A 787 -9.32 -20.40 14.26
CA ARG A 787 -9.83 -21.59 14.99
C ARG A 787 -8.73 -22.57 15.30
N GLU A 788 -7.80 -22.74 14.38
CA GLU A 788 -6.65 -23.59 14.62
C GLU A 788 -5.80 -23.11 15.79
N PHE A 789 -5.63 -21.82 15.95
CA PHE A 789 -4.88 -21.21 17.07
C PHE A 789 -5.75 -20.85 18.27
N ASN A 790 -7.04 -21.17 18.24
CA ASN A 790 -8.00 -20.88 19.33
C ASN A 790 -8.05 -19.40 19.73
N ILE A 791 -7.86 -18.49 18.78
CA ILE A 791 -7.93 -17.06 18.98
C ILE A 791 -9.23 -16.48 18.41
N PRO A 792 -9.86 -15.47 19.05
CA PRO A 792 -11.04 -14.82 18.54
C PRO A 792 -10.78 -14.19 17.15
N ALA A 793 -11.77 -14.29 16.24
CA ALA A 793 -11.66 -13.63 14.95
C ALA A 793 -13.00 -13.04 14.51
N VAL A 794 -12.96 -11.81 14.01
CA VAL A 794 -14.08 -11.12 13.39
C VAL A 794 -13.66 -10.68 11.99
N LEU A 795 -14.37 -11.16 10.97
CA LEU A 795 -13.98 -11.03 9.58
C LEU A 795 -15.07 -10.33 8.77
N GLY A 796 -14.70 -9.75 7.63
CA GLY A 796 -15.66 -9.05 6.75
C GLY A 796 -16.23 -7.81 7.42
N VAL A 797 -15.43 -7.10 8.21
CA VAL A 797 -15.86 -5.85 8.87
C VAL A 797 -15.81 -4.63 7.96
N GLY A 798 -15.09 -4.72 6.83
CA GLY A 798 -15.08 -3.76 5.72
C GLY A 798 -13.99 -2.72 5.79
N PHE A 799 -13.64 -2.18 6.94
CA PHE A 799 -12.76 -1.02 7.06
C PHE A 799 -12.07 -0.89 8.42
N ALA A 800 -11.75 -1.99 9.08
CA ALA A 800 -10.99 -1.97 10.33
C ALA A 800 -9.60 -1.33 10.13
N THR A 801 -8.96 -1.63 9.00
CA THR A 801 -7.63 -1.10 8.65
C THR A 801 -7.60 0.42 8.46
N THR A 802 -8.74 1.06 8.22
CA THR A 802 -8.85 2.53 8.07
C THR A 802 -9.53 3.20 9.26
N LYS A 803 -10.23 2.43 10.10
CA LYS A 803 -10.94 2.95 11.27
C LYS A 803 -10.05 3.01 12.50
N PHE A 804 -9.27 1.96 12.74
CA PHE A 804 -8.38 1.87 13.89
C PHE A 804 -6.99 2.41 13.56
N THR A 805 -6.21 2.69 14.58
CA THR A 805 -4.81 3.12 14.47
C THR A 805 -3.89 2.15 15.20
N ASP A 806 -2.64 2.01 14.72
CA ASP A 806 -1.64 1.17 15.37
C ASP A 806 -1.46 1.55 16.84
N GLY A 807 -1.48 0.56 17.73
CA GLY A 807 -1.36 0.74 19.18
C GLY A 807 -2.66 1.07 19.92
N GLU A 808 -3.77 1.32 19.21
CA GLU A 808 -5.09 1.52 19.80
C GLU A 808 -5.57 0.23 20.50
N LEU A 809 -6.17 0.37 21.68
CA LEU A 809 -6.76 -0.77 22.39
C LEU A 809 -8.18 -1.05 21.88
N ILE A 810 -8.40 -2.28 21.41
CA ILE A 810 -9.71 -2.73 20.95
C ILE A 810 -10.15 -4.03 21.62
N THR A 811 -11.46 -4.20 21.71
CA THR A 811 -12.10 -5.46 22.10
C THR A 811 -12.62 -6.18 20.86
N VAL A 812 -12.24 -7.45 20.69
CA VAL A 812 -12.71 -8.34 19.63
C VAL A 812 -13.60 -9.42 20.26
N ASP A 813 -14.90 -9.40 19.93
CA ASP A 813 -15.88 -10.41 20.38
C ASP A 813 -16.22 -11.35 19.20
N GLY A 814 -15.44 -12.42 19.07
CA GLY A 814 -15.68 -13.43 18.06
C GLY A 814 -16.97 -14.22 18.23
N ASN A 815 -17.62 -14.20 19.42
CA ASN A 815 -18.91 -14.87 19.61
C ASN A 815 -20.04 -14.09 18.95
N LYS A 816 -19.97 -12.73 19.04
CA LYS A 816 -20.98 -11.83 18.47
C LYS A 816 -20.63 -11.34 17.07
N GLY A 817 -19.36 -11.49 16.63
CA GLY A 817 -18.85 -10.90 15.42
C GLY A 817 -18.75 -9.36 15.52
N GLU A 818 -18.29 -8.85 16.66
CA GLU A 818 -18.23 -7.42 16.96
C GLU A 818 -16.80 -6.99 17.34
N VAL A 819 -16.42 -5.79 16.88
CA VAL A 819 -15.15 -5.14 17.23
C VAL A 819 -15.42 -3.70 17.62
N ARG A 820 -14.81 -3.23 18.72
CA ARG A 820 -14.97 -1.87 19.25
C ARG A 820 -13.71 -1.35 19.91
N SER A 821 -13.50 -0.05 19.88
CA SER A 821 -12.49 0.63 20.73
C SER A 821 -12.83 0.44 22.21
N CYS A 822 -11.79 0.32 23.08
CA CYS A 822 -11.95 0.14 24.52
C CYS A 822 -12.24 1.44 25.23
#